data_8df8e52185dcc08fa1d5c27025b139f2
#
_entry.id   8df8e52185dcc08fa1d5c27025b139f2
#
_cell.length_a   1.000
_cell.length_b   1.000
_cell.length_c   1.000
_cell.angle_alpha   90.00
_cell.angle_beta   90.00
_cell.angle_gamma   90.00
#
_symmetry.space_group_name_H-M   'P 1'
#
loop_
_entity.id
_entity.type
_entity.pdbx_description
1 polymer ?
#
loop_
_entity_poly.entity_id
_entity_poly.type
_entity_poly.pdbx_seq_one_letter_code
_entity_poly.pdbx_strand_id
1 'polypeptide(L)'
;MVSRTSFRSISVLAAAMSLAVSAKGQGNLEEVMVTSEKREQSLQDVPIAISAFTNDDLRQQLVDRPLDLQLNVPNMLMSKGNFTTAAISIRGVGNLAIGSAADSGTGIHINGFYMNGPRVFEMDFFDVDRVEVLRGPQGTLYGRNTTAGVLNMITAKPDTEALSGNINGEFGNYSRQRYEGYINFPIGNSVAQRFSGFYLTQDGFVDNAYNGEEVDDRDMFGIRSSTLFENDSTSAQLVINYLEEDDNRMRGSDQRCTKDTNTSAFGQYGPLGCLPSSLENSVANTSGTVLGAITAGIEAATFGLLTFPADDYANPRVFDDPRKQWLDTTPRYQVEDTVVTFELSHDFGDFTLTSLTGYHDTSFSAANDYDFTQASETWDWVYGELIGGFIPNPLACTPSAAEGFCQAGGVPVDRGVDGVEFVDRLYSTDLSTTEGEEYSQELRLSSDWDGPLNFMVGGYYLHYEGETHYKVYSSALTLYALLPGFLGLEALPANQRLFDNDTSDNILETWAVFGELYWDVTDRLSATFGLRYSDEKKSANQRTIYLDFLTDPNQPGGGYETFEWEDSEPTGRVNLTYEVSDDIMTYAQLSRSFKSGGFNPISAESILLQFDPSAAYFEPEYINAFEVGVKSRLLGGALQANASYFYYDYEGLQVSKIIQQTALNENFDSTIQGIEGEFLFAASENLLFTANVAWLDTELGDVVTSDPGDPNGSTYLNDGRGPVDGVVSIGNSNVYLGPDCPSTIPIPELGGIPGCAGVPINLSGNQIPGAPEFSINLGASYNMRLGSMGSLRAGVNYYWQDKYYSRVFNSAVDQIDEWDVWNATLRFTPQEGNWYVELWGRNLSDDDYVTGQYRVDANSGNGTNQFLLDPRTYGITLDYQF
;
A
#
# COMPACT_ATOMS: atom_id res chain seq x y z
N MET A 1 24.55 -12.42 17.91
CA MET A 1 25.29 -13.65 17.48
C MET A 1 24.87 -13.91 16.05
N VAL A 2 25.66 -13.54 15.07
CA VAL A 2 25.37 -13.76 13.65
C VAL A 2 25.28 -15.26 13.38
N SER A 3 24.13 -15.73 12.87
CA SER A 3 23.89 -17.16 12.66
C SER A 3 24.87 -17.71 11.60
N ARG A 4 25.37 -18.94 11.82
CA ARG A 4 26.31 -19.61 10.91
C ARG A 4 25.74 -19.97 9.52
N THR A 5 24.47 -19.69 9.26
CA THR A 5 23.79 -19.88 7.98
C THR A 5 24.08 -18.75 6.99
N SER A 6 24.16 -17.50 7.45
CA SER A 6 24.43 -16.33 6.61
C SER A 6 25.79 -16.34 5.92
N PHE A 7 26.80 -16.98 6.53
CA PHE A 7 28.15 -17.09 5.96
C PHE A 7 28.28 -18.08 4.79
N ARG A 8 27.33 -19.02 4.65
CA ARG A 8 27.39 -20.00 3.53
C ARG A 8 26.89 -19.38 2.22
N SER A 9 25.91 -18.49 2.28
CA SER A 9 25.36 -17.81 1.09
C SER A 9 26.35 -16.83 0.48
N ILE A 10 27.08 -16.06 1.27
CA ILE A 10 28.13 -15.13 0.82
C ILE A 10 29.31 -15.89 0.16
N SER A 11 29.63 -17.09 0.66
CA SER A 11 30.70 -17.91 0.09
C SER A 11 30.39 -18.48 -1.30
N VAL A 12 29.09 -18.71 -1.61
CA VAL A 12 28.65 -19.17 -2.94
C VAL A 12 28.70 -18.03 -3.96
N LEU A 13 28.33 -16.80 -3.55
CA LEU A 13 28.43 -15.62 -4.41
C LEU A 13 29.87 -15.27 -4.77
N ALA A 14 30.79 -15.33 -3.80
CA ALA A 14 32.22 -15.12 -4.03
C ALA A 14 32.85 -16.21 -4.91
N ALA A 15 32.35 -17.43 -4.85
CA ALA A 15 32.78 -18.53 -5.71
C ALA A 15 32.24 -18.42 -7.14
N ALA A 16 31.00 -17.93 -7.31
CA ALA A 16 30.39 -17.63 -8.61
C ALA A 16 31.13 -16.46 -9.33
N MET A 17 31.45 -15.39 -8.60
CA MET A 17 32.23 -14.27 -9.13
C MET A 17 33.67 -14.67 -9.51
N SER A 18 34.29 -15.57 -8.77
CA SER A 18 35.65 -16.03 -9.09
C SER A 18 35.75 -16.96 -10.32
N LEU A 19 34.66 -17.59 -10.73
CA LEU A 19 34.58 -18.40 -11.96
C LEU A 19 34.34 -17.53 -13.21
N ALA A 20 33.73 -16.32 -13.04
CA ALA A 20 33.43 -15.42 -14.13
C ALA A 20 34.67 -14.70 -14.75
N VAL A 21 35.79 -14.60 -14.03
CA VAL A 21 36.99 -13.86 -14.46
C VAL A 21 37.69 -14.46 -15.71
N SER A 22 37.28 -15.65 -16.17
CA SER A 22 37.88 -16.29 -17.34
C SER A 22 37.01 -16.24 -18.62
N ALA A 23 35.79 -15.71 -18.55
CA ALA A 23 34.91 -15.56 -19.70
C ALA A 23 35.18 -14.22 -20.42
N LYS A 24 35.60 -14.25 -21.66
CA LYS A 24 35.52 -13.08 -22.54
C LYS A 24 34.07 -12.92 -22.95
N GLY A 25 33.34 -12.09 -22.20
CA GLY A 25 31.99 -11.67 -22.60
C GLY A 25 32.09 -11.00 -24.01
N GLN A 26 31.17 -11.33 -24.89
CA GLN A 26 31.00 -10.73 -26.21
C GLN A 26 29.55 -10.26 -26.46
N GLY A 27 28.71 -10.17 -25.40
CA GLY A 27 27.41 -9.58 -25.52
C GLY A 27 27.46 -8.09 -25.18
N ASN A 28 26.97 -7.23 -26.05
CA ASN A 28 26.67 -5.84 -25.70
C ASN A 28 25.30 -5.82 -25.03
N LEU A 29 25.21 -5.22 -23.82
CA LEU A 29 23.96 -4.93 -23.17
C LEU A 29 23.25 -3.78 -23.89
N GLU A 30 21.94 -3.84 -23.97
CA GLU A 30 21.11 -2.78 -24.54
C GLU A 30 21.12 -1.56 -23.61
N GLU A 31 21.17 -0.38 -24.20
CA GLU A 31 21.14 0.88 -23.46
C GLU A 31 19.71 1.24 -23.14
N VAL A 32 19.40 1.43 -21.85
CA VAL A 32 18.07 1.84 -21.40
C VAL A 32 18.04 3.36 -21.24
N MET A 33 17.14 4.01 -21.97
CA MET A 33 16.87 5.45 -21.81
C MET A 33 15.83 5.69 -20.73
N VAL A 34 16.01 6.72 -19.90
CA VAL A 34 15.12 7.10 -18.82
C VAL A 34 14.81 8.60 -18.83
N THR A 35 13.70 8.99 -18.20
CA THR A 35 13.25 10.39 -18.11
C THR A 35 13.17 10.89 -16.66
N SER A 36 13.88 10.21 -15.76
CA SER A 36 13.87 10.43 -14.31
C SER A 36 14.26 11.84 -13.87
N GLU A 37 15.10 12.53 -14.62
CA GLU A 37 15.49 13.93 -14.38
C GLU A 37 14.71 14.93 -15.27
N LYS A 38 13.51 14.54 -15.71
CA LYS A 38 12.68 15.33 -16.65
C LYS A 38 13.40 15.62 -17.99
N ARG A 39 14.41 14.83 -18.31
CA ARG A 39 15.19 14.83 -19.56
C ARG A 39 15.48 13.38 -19.96
N GLU A 40 15.53 13.11 -21.25
CA GLU A 40 15.88 11.79 -21.77
C GLU A 40 17.41 11.59 -21.67
N GLN A 41 17.83 10.58 -20.91
CA GLN A 41 19.24 10.28 -20.65
C GLN A 41 19.44 8.76 -20.57
N SER A 42 20.68 8.30 -20.81
CA SER A 42 21.02 6.90 -20.53
C SER A 42 20.94 6.62 -19.02
N LEU A 43 20.38 5.48 -18.63
CA LEU A 43 20.31 5.02 -17.23
C LEU A 43 21.70 5.05 -16.55
N GLN A 44 22.80 4.81 -17.30
CA GLN A 44 24.15 4.82 -16.76
C GLN A 44 24.71 6.22 -16.52
N ASP A 45 24.13 7.24 -17.15
CA ASP A 45 24.58 8.62 -17.05
C ASP A 45 23.79 9.43 -16.00
N VAL A 46 22.68 8.86 -15.50
CA VAL A 46 21.86 9.51 -14.46
C VAL A 46 22.49 9.28 -13.08
N PRO A 47 22.87 10.35 -12.34
CA PRO A 47 23.63 10.24 -11.09
C PRO A 47 22.73 10.05 -9.84
N ILE A 48 21.77 9.11 -9.89
CA ILE A 48 20.91 8.67 -8.80
C ILE A 48 20.73 7.15 -8.84
N ALA A 49 20.25 6.56 -7.73
CA ALA A 49 19.83 5.17 -7.71
C ALA A 49 18.48 5.03 -8.43
N ILE A 50 18.45 4.33 -9.54
CA ILE A 50 17.26 4.12 -10.37
C ILE A 50 17.28 2.72 -10.97
N SER A 51 16.13 2.05 -10.95
CA SER A 51 15.84 0.83 -11.70
C SER A 51 14.85 1.15 -12.80
N ALA A 52 15.09 0.68 -14.02
CA ALA A 52 14.19 0.86 -15.15
C ALA A 52 13.96 -0.47 -15.84
N PHE A 53 12.70 -0.75 -16.16
CA PHE A 53 12.25 -1.99 -16.79
C PHE A 53 11.52 -1.65 -18.08
N THR A 54 12.06 -2.09 -19.21
CA THR A 54 11.37 -2.02 -20.50
C THR A 54 10.18 -2.99 -20.52
N ASN A 55 9.29 -2.85 -21.49
CA ASN A 55 8.18 -3.81 -21.68
C ASN A 55 8.66 -5.27 -21.77
N ASP A 56 9.78 -5.52 -22.48
CA ASP A 56 10.35 -6.87 -22.60
C ASP A 56 10.94 -7.36 -21.26
N ASP A 57 11.56 -6.50 -20.45
CA ASP A 57 12.03 -6.82 -19.10
C ASP A 57 10.88 -7.20 -18.18
N LEU A 58 9.78 -6.40 -18.16
CA LEU A 58 8.60 -6.68 -17.37
C LEU A 58 8.01 -8.06 -17.70
N ARG A 59 7.84 -8.36 -18.98
CA ARG A 59 7.35 -9.66 -19.45
C ARG A 59 8.30 -10.81 -19.11
N GLN A 60 9.62 -10.64 -19.27
CA GLN A 60 10.59 -11.70 -18.97
C GLN A 60 10.68 -12.00 -17.48
N GLN A 61 10.49 -10.99 -16.63
CA GLN A 61 10.55 -11.09 -15.18
C GLN A 61 9.18 -11.39 -14.56
N LEU A 62 8.12 -11.55 -15.39
CA LEU A 62 6.74 -11.79 -14.96
C LEU A 62 6.21 -10.69 -14.03
N VAL A 63 6.49 -9.43 -14.38
CA VAL A 63 6.02 -8.24 -13.68
C VAL A 63 4.80 -7.70 -14.42
N ASP A 64 3.60 -8.00 -13.93
CA ASP A 64 2.35 -7.57 -14.55
C ASP A 64 1.78 -6.31 -13.87
N ARG A 65 2.15 -6.04 -12.62
CA ARG A 65 1.62 -4.95 -11.78
C ARG A 65 2.70 -4.36 -10.87
N PRO A 66 2.50 -3.16 -10.30
CA PRO A 66 3.47 -2.55 -9.39
C PRO A 66 3.89 -3.45 -8.22
N LEU A 67 2.97 -4.24 -7.66
CA LEU A 67 3.27 -5.17 -6.56
C LEU A 67 4.40 -6.15 -6.89
N ASP A 68 4.52 -6.59 -8.15
CA ASP A 68 5.54 -7.53 -8.59
C ASP A 68 6.94 -6.91 -8.67
N LEU A 69 7.04 -5.56 -8.73
CA LEU A 69 8.33 -4.83 -8.78
C LEU A 69 9.19 -5.09 -7.54
N GLN A 70 8.57 -5.36 -6.37
CA GLN A 70 9.33 -5.68 -5.15
C GLN A 70 10.29 -6.85 -5.31
N LEU A 71 9.98 -7.79 -6.22
CA LEU A 71 10.84 -8.94 -6.48
C LEU A 71 12.10 -8.57 -7.28
N ASN A 72 12.16 -7.36 -7.86
CA ASN A 72 13.18 -6.96 -8.83
C ASN A 72 13.90 -5.64 -8.45
N VAL A 73 13.32 -4.82 -7.58
CA VAL A 73 13.90 -3.54 -7.13
C VAL A 73 14.52 -3.69 -5.74
N PRO A 74 15.81 -3.33 -5.55
CA PRO A 74 16.46 -3.37 -4.24
C PRO A 74 15.71 -2.51 -3.20
N ASN A 75 15.58 -3.00 -1.95
CA ASN A 75 14.95 -2.29 -0.82
C ASN A 75 13.53 -1.78 -1.11
N MET A 76 12.80 -2.40 -2.01
CA MET A 76 11.39 -2.12 -2.26
C MET A 76 10.55 -3.23 -1.64
N LEU A 77 9.58 -2.86 -0.81
CA LEU A 77 8.57 -3.75 -0.27
C LEU A 77 7.19 -3.23 -0.63
N MET A 78 6.34 -4.12 -1.07
CA MET A 78 4.92 -3.82 -1.32
C MET A 78 4.06 -4.92 -0.71
N SER A 79 3.00 -4.52 -0.03
CA SER A 79 1.99 -5.46 0.48
C SER A 79 0.59 -4.90 0.27
N LYS A 80 -0.40 -5.79 0.21
CA LYS A 80 -1.80 -5.37 0.31
C LYS A 80 -2.01 -4.66 1.64
N GLY A 81 -2.94 -3.72 1.69
CA GLY A 81 -3.32 -2.98 2.90
C GLY A 81 -4.75 -3.26 3.33
N ASN A 82 -5.03 -3.13 4.62
CA ASN A 82 -6.36 -3.44 5.16
C ASN A 82 -7.44 -2.39 4.79
N PHE A 83 -7.04 -1.15 4.53
CA PHE A 83 -7.96 -0.03 4.25
C PHE A 83 -7.91 0.41 2.78
N THR A 84 -7.94 -0.56 1.84
CA THR A 84 -8.05 -0.24 0.41
C THR A 84 -6.79 0.33 -0.25
N THR A 85 -5.66 0.32 0.43
CA THR A 85 -4.40 0.86 -0.07
C THR A 85 -3.31 -0.18 0.01
N ALA A 86 -2.46 -0.27 -1.02
CA ALA A 86 -1.22 -1.01 -0.88
C ALA A 86 -0.23 -0.22 -0.01
N ALA A 87 0.49 -0.92 0.85
CA ALA A 87 1.62 -0.35 1.56
C ALA A 87 2.86 -0.45 0.67
N ILE A 88 3.47 0.70 0.35
CA ILE A 88 4.76 0.74 -0.35
C ILE A 88 5.82 1.28 0.58
N SER A 89 6.96 0.61 0.61
CA SER A 89 8.17 1.07 1.25
C SER A 89 9.35 0.99 0.27
N ILE A 90 10.11 2.06 0.15
CA ILE A 90 11.40 2.08 -0.55
C ILE A 90 12.46 2.52 0.45
N ARG A 91 13.49 1.68 0.67
CA ARG A 91 14.55 1.94 1.66
C ARG A 91 14.02 2.12 3.10
N GLY A 92 12.94 1.40 3.46
CA GLY A 92 12.31 1.53 4.78
C GLY A 92 11.43 2.78 4.96
N VAL A 93 11.36 3.66 3.96
CA VAL A 93 10.45 4.80 3.95
C VAL A 93 9.13 4.37 3.31
N GLY A 94 8.06 4.33 4.10
CA GLY A 94 6.78 3.79 3.66
C GLY A 94 5.59 4.68 4.01
N ASN A 95 4.40 4.20 3.70
CA ASN A 95 3.15 4.82 4.12
C ASN A 95 2.68 4.16 5.43
N LEU A 96 3.02 4.76 6.57
CA LEU A 96 2.62 4.30 7.89
C LEU A 96 1.51 5.18 8.50
N ALA A 97 1.15 6.28 7.85
CA ALA A 97 0.06 7.17 8.24
C ALA A 97 -1.27 6.71 7.60
N ILE A 98 -2.35 6.84 8.34
CA ILE A 98 -3.72 6.49 7.89
C ILE A 98 -4.62 7.71 8.04
N GLY A 99 -5.50 7.94 7.07
CA GLY A 99 -6.50 9.02 7.07
C GLY A 99 -6.61 9.69 5.71
N SER A 100 -7.67 10.46 5.50
CA SER A 100 -7.94 11.19 4.24
C SER A 100 -6.91 12.29 3.94
N ALA A 101 -6.26 12.83 4.97
CA ALA A 101 -5.18 13.81 4.85
C ALA A 101 -3.78 13.19 4.88
N ALA A 102 -3.66 11.86 5.05
CA ALA A 102 -2.38 11.14 5.07
C ALA A 102 -1.88 10.88 3.65
N ASP A 103 -0.64 11.25 3.40
CA ASP A 103 0.02 11.08 2.10
C ASP A 103 0.95 9.86 2.06
N SER A 104 1.26 9.37 0.85
CA SER A 104 2.31 8.37 0.64
C SER A 104 3.69 9.04 0.61
N GLY A 105 4.74 8.34 1.05
CA GLY A 105 6.13 8.76 0.85
C GLY A 105 6.67 8.47 -0.56
N THR A 106 5.95 7.67 -1.35
CA THR A 106 6.29 7.33 -2.75
C THR A 106 5.36 8.06 -3.70
N GLY A 107 5.94 8.89 -4.57
CA GLY A 107 5.22 9.57 -5.65
C GLY A 107 4.91 8.61 -6.80
N ILE A 108 3.65 8.54 -7.24
CA ILE A 108 3.24 7.73 -8.39
C ILE A 108 2.97 8.65 -9.54
N HIS A 109 3.50 8.30 -10.71
CA HIS A 109 3.35 9.08 -11.91
C HIS A 109 3.00 8.22 -13.12
N ILE A 110 2.15 8.75 -13.98
CA ILE A 110 1.88 8.22 -15.33
C ILE A 110 2.27 9.29 -16.34
N ASN A 111 3.26 9.00 -17.20
CA ASN A 111 3.83 9.98 -18.15
C ASN A 111 4.27 11.28 -17.45
N GLY A 112 4.77 11.20 -16.23
CA GLY A 112 5.18 12.36 -15.43
C GLY A 112 4.06 13.12 -14.73
N PHE A 113 2.78 12.81 -14.98
CA PHE A 113 1.64 13.30 -14.22
C PHE A 113 1.58 12.61 -12.84
N TYR A 114 1.60 13.38 -11.75
CA TYR A 114 1.44 12.87 -10.39
C TYR A 114 0.01 12.42 -10.16
N MET A 115 -0.16 11.29 -9.51
CA MET A 115 -1.46 10.75 -9.12
C MET A 115 -1.60 10.78 -7.60
N ASN A 116 -2.59 11.51 -7.13
CA ASN A 116 -2.89 11.56 -5.70
C ASN A 116 -3.72 10.34 -5.30
N GLY A 117 -3.18 9.54 -4.42
CA GLY A 117 -3.85 8.36 -3.88
C GLY A 117 -3.12 7.04 -4.15
N PRO A 118 -3.14 6.14 -3.19
CA PRO A 118 -2.34 4.91 -3.21
C PRO A 118 -2.96 3.76 -4.02
N ARG A 119 -4.12 3.94 -4.68
CA ARG A 119 -4.85 2.86 -5.37
C ARG A 119 -4.22 2.44 -6.68
N VAL A 120 -3.51 3.34 -7.32
CA VAL A 120 -2.83 3.12 -8.61
C VAL A 120 -1.84 1.93 -8.56
N PHE A 121 -1.46 1.49 -7.38
CA PHE A 121 -0.54 0.38 -7.18
C PHE A 121 -1.10 -1.01 -7.51
N GLU A 122 -2.40 -1.13 -7.68
CA GLU A 122 -3.05 -2.41 -8.01
C GLU A 122 -3.43 -2.53 -9.48
N MET A 123 -3.16 -1.49 -10.28
CA MET A 123 -3.41 -1.48 -11.73
C MET A 123 -2.43 -2.39 -12.46
N ASP A 124 -2.94 -3.22 -13.38
CA ASP A 124 -2.10 -4.01 -14.27
C ASP A 124 -1.39 -3.13 -15.32
N PHE A 125 -0.12 -3.44 -15.57
CA PHE A 125 0.62 -2.83 -16.68
C PHE A 125 0.11 -3.38 -18.02
N PHE A 126 -0.20 -2.49 -18.95
CA PHE A 126 -0.48 -2.86 -20.33
C PHE A 126 0.04 -1.80 -21.29
N ASP A 127 0.61 -2.21 -22.39
CA ASP A 127 1.15 -1.33 -23.43
C ASP A 127 1.99 -0.19 -22.87
N VAL A 128 2.91 -0.53 -21.96
CA VAL A 128 3.89 0.40 -21.41
C VAL A 128 5.17 0.39 -22.25
N ASP A 129 5.85 1.51 -22.33
CA ASP A 129 7.21 1.60 -22.87
C ASP A 129 8.21 1.09 -21.83
N ARG A 130 8.09 1.63 -20.61
CA ARG A 130 8.91 1.25 -19.46
C ARG A 130 8.30 1.70 -18.15
N VAL A 131 8.84 1.15 -17.06
CA VAL A 131 8.58 1.57 -15.68
C VAL A 131 9.89 1.99 -15.05
N GLU A 132 9.93 3.18 -14.46
CA GLU A 132 11.10 3.75 -13.77
C GLU A 132 10.83 3.81 -12.27
N VAL A 133 11.74 3.28 -11.45
CA VAL A 133 11.70 3.37 -9.99
C VAL A 133 12.91 4.15 -9.50
N LEU A 134 12.68 5.39 -9.08
CA LEU A 134 13.70 6.26 -8.50
C LEU A 134 13.72 6.03 -7.00
N ARG A 135 14.84 5.66 -6.43
CA ARG A 135 14.99 5.37 -5.02
C ARG A 135 15.63 6.53 -4.27
N GLY A 136 15.07 6.86 -3.12
CA GLY A 136 15.49 7.99 -2.29
C GLY A 136 14.80 9.31 -2.65
N PRO A 137 15.06 10.37 -1.86
CA PRO A 137 14.32 11.63 -1.93
C PRO A 137 14.39 12.34 -3.28
N GLN A 138 13.22 12.67 -3.87
CA GLN A 138 13.07 13.31 -5.17
C GLN A 138 12.34 14.67 -5.13
N GLY A 139 12.35 15.33 -3.95
CA GLY A 139 11.57 16.55 -3.69
C GLY A 139 11.81 17.73 -4.63
N THR A 140 12.96 17.83 -5.30
CA THR A 140 13.29 18.95 -6.19
C THR A 140 12.47 18.92 -7.48
N LEU A 141 12.49 17.81 -8.22
CA LEU A 141 11.84 17.70 -9.53
C LEU A 141 10.43 17.16 -9.49
N TYR A 142 10.17 16.24 -8.55
CA TYR A 142 8.87 15.59 -8.42
C TYR A 142 8.00 16.21 -7.32
N GLY A 143 8.60 16.93 -6.38
CA GLY A 143 7.88 17.72 -5.39
C GLY A 143 7.49 16.94 -4.15
N ARG A 144 6.30 17.25 -3.65
CA ARG A 144 5.72 16.66 -2.43
C ARG A 144 5.66 15.14 -2.49
N ASN A 145 5.64 14.50 -1.30
CA ASN A 145 5.34 13.07 -1.17
C ASN A 145 6.30 12.15 -1.94
N THR A 146 7.56 12.56 -2.06
CA THR A 146 8.62 11.80 -2.72
C THR A 146 9.81 11.57 -1.79
N THR A 147 9.54 11.36 -0.50
CA THR A 147 10.54 11.06 0.52
C THR A 147 11.16 9.68 0.34
N ALA A 148 10.36 8.68 -0.04
CA ALA A 148 10.83 7.32 -0.34
C ALA A 148 11.43 7.22 -1.74
N GLY A 149 10.78 7.85 -2.72
CA GLY A 149 11.14 7.76 -4.13
C GLY A 149 9.97 8.04 -5.07
N VAL A 150 10.13 7.62 -6.31
CA VAL A 150 9.12 7.78 -7.38
C VAL A 150 8.96 6.49 -8.17
N LEU A 151 7.72 6.12 -8.43
CA LEU A 151 7.33 5.14 -9.43
C LEU A 151 6.73 5.88 -10.61
N ASN A 152 7.35 5.82 -11.79
CA ASN A 152 6.88 6.49 -12.99
C ASN A 152 6.63 5.48 -14.11
N MET A 153 5.38 5.34 -14.52
CA MET A 153 4.96 4.49 -15.64
C MET A 153 4.91 5.34 -16.91
N ILE A 154 5.68 4.94 -17.91
CA ILE A 154 5.71 5.58 -19.23
C ILE A 154 4.95 4.70 -20.22
N THR A 155 3.90 5.25 -20.81
CA THR A 155 3.08 4.54 -21.81
C THR A 155 3.75 4.51 -23.17
N ALA A 156 3.50 3.45 -23.96
CA ALA A 156 4.04 3.33 -25.29
C ALA A 156 3.56 4.48 -26.22
N LYS A 157 4.52 5.16 -26.87
CA LYS A 157 4.23 6.25 -27.80
C LYS A 157 3.69 5.72 -29.14
N PRO A 158 2.77 6.44 -29.80
CA PRO A 158 2.40 6.16 -31.18
C PRO A 158 3.59 6.37 -32.14
N ASP A 159 3.70 5.50 -33.14
CA ASP A 159 4.74 5.55 -34.17
C ASP A 159 4.16 6.21 -35.44
N THR A 160 4.82 7.26 -35.95
CA THR A 160 4.42 8.01 -37.15
C THR A 160 4.89 7.34 -38.45
N GLU A 161 5.74 6.31 -38.38
CA GLU A 161 6.36 5.70 -39.56
C GLU A 161 5.60 4.47 -40.06
N ALA A 162 5.10 3.62 -39.16
CA ALA A 162 4.58 2.29 -39.52
C ALA A 162 3.21 1.96 -38.92
N LEU A 163 2.36 1.29 -39.72
CA LEU A 163 1.23 0.52 -39.19
C LEU A 163 1.79 -0.68 -38.46
N SER A 164 1.45 -0.83 -37.19
CA SER A 164 1.90 -1.97 -36.37
C SER A 164 0.82 -2.36 -35.35
N GLY A 165 0.91 -3.59 -34.88
CA GLY A 165 0.00 -4.07 -33.84
C GLY A 165 0.53 -5.32 -33.16
N ASN A 166 -0.09 -5.63 -32.00
CA ASN A 166 0.19 -6.80 -31.21
C ASN A 166 -1.13 -7.37 -30.67
N ILE A 167 -1.23 -8.68 -30.58
CA ILE A 167 -2.29 -9.39 -29.89
C ILE A 167 -1.62 -10.46 -29.03
N ASN A 168 -1.91 -10.43 -27.75
CA ASN A 168 -1.41 -11.37 -26.75
C ASN A 168 -2.60 -12.08 -26.07
N GLY A 169 -2.48 -13.38 -25.84
CA GLY A 169 -3.45 -14.18 -25.10
C GLY A 169 -2.75 -15.08 -24.10
N GLU A 170 -3.10 -14.95 -22.84
CA GLU A 170 -2.55 -15.75 -21.74
C GLU A 170 -3.63 -16.63 -21.12
N PHE A 171 -3.29 -17.88 -20.81
CA PHE A 171 -4.17 -18.88 -20.20
C PHE A 171 -3.43 -19.61 -19.09
N GLY A 172 -4.03 -19.72 -17.91
CA GLY A 172 -3.39 -20.32 -16.73
C GLY A 172 -4.34 -21.16 -15.88
N ASN A 173 -3.80 -21.68 -14.79
CA ASN A 173 -4.60 -22.25 -13.72
C ASN A 173 -5.46 -21.15 -13.05
N TYR A 174 -6.39 -21.52 -12.16
CA TYR A 174 -7.44 -20.64 -11.63
C TYR A 174 -8.26 -19.99 -12.77
N SER A 175 -8.54 -20.73 -13.84
CA SER A 175 -9.25 -20.25 -15.03
C SER A 175 -8.74 -18.92 -15.61
N ARG A 176 -7.49 -18.52 -15.27
CA ARG A 176 -6.89 -17.25 -15.68
C ARG A 176 -6.92 -17.10 -17.20
N GLN A 177 -7.47 -16.01 -17.65
CA GLN A 177 -7.48 -15.57 -19.04
C GLN A 177 -7.14 -14.08 -19.09
N ARG A 178 -6.06 -13.73 -19.80
CA ARG A 178 -5.69 -12.34 -20.08
C ARG A 178 -5.57 -12.16 -21.58
N TYR A 179 -6.19 -11.15 -22.10
CA TYR A 179 -6.09 -10.72 -23.48
C TYR A 179 -5.58 -9.29 -23.51
N GLU A 180 -4.53 -9.05 -24.27
CA GLU A 180 -3.93 -7.72 -24.39
C GLU A 180 -3.61 -7.45 -25.85
N GLY A 181 -3.65 -6.19 -26.28
CA GLY A 181 -3.19 -5.84 -27.60
C GLY A 181 -3.19 -4.35 -27.86
N TYR A 182 -2.51 -3.98 -28.94
CA TYR A 182 -2.54 -2.63 -29.46
C TYR A 182 -2.58 -2.62 -30.99
N ILE A 183 -3.00 -1.49 -31.52
CA ILE A 183 -2.88 -1.14 -32.94
C ILE A 183 -2.42 0.31 -33.09
N ASN A 184 -1.42 0.53 -33.91
CA ASN A 184 -0.83 1.82 -34.22
C ASN A 184 -1.07 2.21 -35.65
N PHE A 185 -1.56 3.44 -35.89
CA PHE A 185 -1.88 3.98 -37.22
C PHE A 185 -1.12 5.27 -37.45
N PRO A 186 -0.13 5.32 -38.38
CA PRO A 186 0.42 6.58 -38.86
C PRO A 186 -0.63 7.34 -39.72
N ILE A 187 -0.79 8.63 -39.46
CA ILE A 187 -1.70 9.52 -40.18
C ILE A 187 -0.88 10.63 -40.88
N GLY A 188 -0.39 10.35 -42.06
CA GLY A 188 0.63 11.17 -42.74
C GLY A 188 2.01 11.02 -42.08
N ASN A 189 2.83 12.08 -42.05
CA ASN A 189 4.23 11.99 -41.63
C ASN A 189 4.47 12.57 -40.22
N SER A 190 3.45 13.13 -39.59
CA SER A 190 3.59 13.90 -38.35
C SER A 190 2.56 13.56 -37.29
N VAL A 191 1.61 12.67 -37.58
CA VAL A 191 0.56 12.30 -36.66
C VAL A 191 0.48 10.77 -36.61
N ALA A 192 0.33 10.24 -35.42
CA ALA A 192 -0.01 8.83 -35.23
C ALA A 192 -1.09 8.66 -34.15
N GLN A 193 -1.86 7.59 -34.29
CA GLN A 193 -2.87 7.19 -33.33
C GLN A 193 -2.58 5.75 -32.90
N ARG A 194 -2.55 5.51 -31.58
CA ARG A 194 -2.42 4.17 -31.00
C ARG A 194 -3.61 3.90 -30.09
N PHE A 195 -4.23 2.72 -30.27
CA PHE A 195 -5.23 2.19 -29.36
C PHE A 195 -4.67 0.93 -28.74
N SER A 196 -4.80 0.80 -27.44
CA SER A 196 -4.43 -0.39 -26.70
C SER A 196 -5.48 -0.75 -25.65
N GLY A 197 -5.45 -2.00 -25.21
CA GLY A 197 -6.36 -2.45 -24.17
C GLY A 197 -6.02 -3.87 -23.69
N PHE A 198 -6.55 -4.20 -22.51
CA PHE A 198 -6.48 -5.54 -21.95
C PHE A 198 -7.81 -5.90 -21.28
N TYR A 199 -8.02 -7.20 -21.09
CA TYR A 199 -9.06 -7.82 -20.29
C TYR A 199 -8.46 -8.98 -19.51
N LEU A 200 -8.69 -9.03 -18.20
CA LEU A 200 -8.24 -10.09 -17.30
C LEU A 200 -9.42 -10.64 -16.54
N THR A 201 -9.58 -11.98 -16.56
CA THR A 201 -10.45 -12.70 -15.63
C THR A 201 -9.69 -13.88 -15.02
N GLN A 202 -9.95 -14.15 -13.73
CA GLN A 202 -9.29 -15.21 -12.98
C GLN A 202 -10.14 -15.59 -11.77
N ASP A 203 -10.31 -16.91 -11.54
CA ASP A 203 -10.98 -17.43 -10.34
C ASP A 203 -10.18 -17.11 -9.08
N GLY A 204 -10.86 -17.08 -7.94
CA GLY A 204 -10.30 -16.69 -6.66
C GLY A 204 -9.25 -17.66 -6.10
N PHE A 205 -8.42 -17.15 -5.22
CA PHE A 205 -7.36 -17.91 -4.53
C PHE A 205 -7.78 -18.47 -3.18
N VAL A 206 -8.96 -18.09 -2.66
CA VAL A 206 -9.45 -18.45 -1.33
C VAL A 206 -10.82 -19.10 -1.43
N ASP A 207 -10.94 -20.31 -0.87
CA ASP A 207 -12.21 -21.04 -0.77
C ASP A 207 -13.05 -20.48 0.38
N ASN A 208 -14.20 -19.88 0.11
CA ASN A 208 -15.19 -19.59 1.12
C ASN A 208 -16.03 -20.83 1.45
N ALA A 209 -15.73 -21.51 2.54
CA ALA A 209 -16.42 -22.72 2.96
C ALA A 209 -17.86 -22.48 3.45
N TYR A 210 -18.27 -21.23 3.67
CA TYR A 210 -19.62 -20.87 4.09
C TYR A 210 -20.62 -21.05 2.95
N ASN A 211 -20.35 -20.50 1.79
CA ASN A 211 -21.24 -20.51 0.62
C ASN A 211 -20.72 -21.33 -0.57
N GLY A 212 -19.42 -21.74 -0.53
CA GLY A 212 -18.75 -22.50 -1.58
C GLY A 212 -18.25 -21.65 -2.75
N GLU A 213 -18.16 -20.33 -2.60
CA GLU A 213 -17.57 -19.43 -3.58
C GLU A 213 -16.05 -19.41 -3.45
N GLU A 214 -15.35 -19.15 -4.56
CA GLU A 214 -13.94 -18.81 -4.59
C GLU A 214 -13.84 -17.29 -4.58
N VAL A 215 -13.10 -16.72 -3.63
CA VAL A 215 -12.90 -15.27 -3.46
C VAL A 215 -11.44 -14.89 -3.61
N ASP A 216 -11.11 -13.61 -3.70
CA ASP A 216 -9.82 -13.05 -4.12
C ASP A 216 -9.57 -13.32 -5.61
N ASP A 217 -10.61 -13.19 -6.41
CA ASP A 217 -10.64 -13.31 -7.87
C ASP A 217 -10.22 -12.00 -8.56
N ARG A 218 -10.26 -11.98 -9.89
CA ARG A 218 -10.01 -10.77 -10.72
C ARG A 218 -10.98 -10.74 -11.90
N ASP A 219 -11.62 -9.58 -12.10
CA ASP A 219 -12.34 -9.23 -13.33
C ASP A 219 -12.12 -7.75 -13.64
N MET A 220 -11.24 -7.48 -14.61
CA MET A 220 -10.84 -6.10 -14.91
C MET A 220 -10.52 -5.92 -16.39
N PHE A 221 -10.73 -4.69 -16.87
CA PHE A 221 -10.29 -4.29 -18.20
C PHE A 221 -9.77 -2.85 -18.23
N GLY A 222 -8.90 -2.58 -19.20
CA GLY A 222 -8.42 -1.24 -19.45
C GLY A 222 -8.32 -0.96 -20.94
N ILE A 223 -8.56 0.31 -21.31
CA ILE A 223 -8.40 0.81 -22.67
C ILE A 223 -7.62 2.10 -22.66
N ARG A 224 -6.80 2.30 -23.68
CA ARG A 224 -6.02 3.52 -23.87
C ARG A 224 -6.07 4.02 -25.30
N SER A 225 -6.20 5.35 -25.44
CA SER A 225 -6.10 6.05 -26.72
C SER A 225 -4.96 7.05 -26.61
N SER A 226 -3.94 6.92 -27.46
CA SER A 226 -2.78 7.80 -27.50
C SER A 226 -2.68 8.45 -28.89
N THR A 227 -2.66 9.78 -28.94
CA THR A 227 -2.50 10.57 -30.16
C THR A 227 -1.19 11.33 -30.08
N LEU A 228 -0.31 11.16 -31.03
CA LEU A 228 0.96 11.88 -31.17
C LEU A 228 0.92 12.80 -32.39
N PHE A 229 1.35 14.02 -32.19
CA PHE A 229 1.80 14.93 -33.26
C PHE A 229 3.28 15.22 -33.05
N GLU A 230 4.09 15.02 -34.08
CA GLU A 230 5.53 15.25 -34.03
C GLU A 230 6.06 15.84 -35.35
N ASN A 231 6.92 16.83 -35.24
CA ASN A 231 7.73 17.37 -36.33
C ASN A 231 9.10 17.78 -35.79
N ASP A 232 9.95 18.38 -36.63
CA ASP A 232 11.36 18.71 -36.31
C ASP A 232 11.52 19.53 -35.00
N SER A 233 10.53 20.27 -34.56
CA SER A 233 10.64 21.19 -33.41
C SER A 233 9.51 21.05 -32.39
N THR A 234 8.46 20.30 -32.68
CA THR A 234 7.27 20.23 -31.82
C THR A 234 6.81 18.81 -31.67
N SER A 235 6.65 18.38 -30.43
CA SER A 235 5.96 17.13 -30.06
C SER A 235 4.75 17.46 -29.19
N ALA A 236 3.61 16.83 -29.49
CA ALA A 236 2.40 16.93 -28.68
C ALA A 236 1.76 15.54 -28.55
N GLN A 237 1.57 15.08 -27.33
CA GLN A 237 0.99 13.78 -27.04
C GLN A 237 -0.23 13.92 -26.11
N LEU A 238 -1.37 13.38 -26.56
CA LEU A 238 -2.57 13.22 -25.74
C LEU A 238 -2.79 11.73 -25.45
N VAL A 239 -2.87 11.37 -24.17
CA VAL A 239 -3.18 10.02 -23.72
C VAL A 239 -4.46 10.05 -22.88
N ILE A 240 -5.40 9.18 -23.20
CA ILE A 240 -6.63 8.95 -22.42
C ILE A 240 -6.62 7.48 -22.02
N ASN A 241 -6.63 7.22 -20.74
CA ASN A 241 -6.62 5.86 -20.15
C ASN A 241 -7.88 5.70 -19.31
N TYR A 242 -8.58 4.56 -19.47
CA TYR A 242 -9.72 4.15 -18.67
C TYR A 242 -9.46 2.73 -18.15
N LEU A 243 -9.76 2.51 -16.86
CA LEU A 243 -9.68 1.22 -16.20
C LEU A 243 -10.98 0.97 -15.43
N GLU A 244 -11.46 -0.27 -15.44
CA GLU A 244 -12.58 -0.74 -14.64
C GLU A 244 -12.26 -2.10 -14.05
N GLU A 245 -12.58 -2.30 -12.77
CA GLU A 245 -12.48 -3.56 -12.04
C GLU A 245 -13.74 -3.75 -11.20
N ASP A 246 -14.37 -4.94 -11.26
CA ASP A 246 -15.53 -5.34 -10.44
C ASP A 246 -15.39 -6.83 -10.10
N ASP A 247 -14.86 -7.12 -8.91
CA ASP A 247 -14.54 -8.47 -8.48
C ASP A 247 -14.73 -8.70 -6.96
N ASN A 248 -14.40 -9.91 -6.50
CA ASN A 248 -14.47 -10.29 -5.09
C ASN A 248 -13.08 -10.31 -4.43
N ARG A 249 -12.20 -9.37 -4.80
CA ARG A 249 -10.86 -9.25 -4.24
C ARG A 249 -10.89 -9.08 -2.73
N MET A 250 -10.11 -9.88 -2.02
CA MET A 250 -9.95 -9.76 -0.57
C MET A 250 -8.82 -8.78 -0.21
N ARG A 251 -9.05 -7.94 0.79
CA ARG A 251 -8.00 -7.10 1.38
C ARG A 251 -7.06 -7.92 2.28
N GLY A 252 -7.61 -8.81 3.11
CA GLY A 252 -6.84 -9.73 3.96
C GLY A 252 -7.17 -11.18 3.61
N SER A 253 -6.16 -12.06 3.60
CA SER A 253 -6.36 -13.46 3.23
C SER A 253 -6.71 -14.35 4.42
N ASP A 254 -6.32 -13.98 5.64
CA ASP A 254 -6.51 -14.76 6.86
C ASP A 254 -6.46 -13.86 8.10
N GLN A 255 -7.15 -14.22 9.18
CA GLN A 255 -7.02 -13.55 10.47
C GLN A 255 -6.46 -14.51 11.51
N ARG A 256 -5.41 -14.10 12.21
CA ARG A 256 -4.76 -14.85 13.28
C ARG A 256 -4.97 -14.22 14.65
N CYS A 257 -5.15 -15.09 15.64
CA CYS A 257 -5.46 -14.69 17.00
C CYS A 257 -5.08 -15.80 17.99
N THR A 258 -4.35 -15.45 19.04
CA THR A 258 -4.33 -16.31 20.23
C THR A 258 -5.42 -15.81 21.16
N LYS A 259 -6.53 -16.54 21.21
CA LYS A 259 -7.73 -16.15 21.94
C LYS A 259 -7.48 -15.85 23.42
N ASP A 260 -7.85 -14.67 23.90
CA ASP A 260 -7.89 -14.38 25.33
C ASP A 260 -9.11 -15.08 25.96
N THR A 261 -8.85 -16.02 26.87
CA THR A 261 -9.91 -16.76 27.58
C THR A 261 -10.41 -16.06 28.83
N ASN A 262 -9.94 -14.84 29.11
CA ASN A 262 -10.40 -14.05 30.24
C ASN A 262 -11.81 -13.52 29.97
N THR A 263 -12.72 -13.65 30.91
CA THR A 263 -14.14 -13.25 30.78
C THR A 263 -14.51 -12.08 31.71
N SER A 264 -13.55 -11.44 32.37
CA SER A 264 -13.86 -10.30 33.25
C SER A 264 -14.10 -9.04 32.43
N ALA A 265 -15.35 -8.65 32.29
CA ALA A 265 -15.77 -7.46 31.55
C ALA A 265 -15.48 -6.19 32.33
N PHE A 266 -14.39 -5.45 32.04
CA PHE A 266 -14.25 -4.05 32.45
C PHE A 266 -13.25 -3.29 31.57
N GLY A 267 -13.76 -2.37 30.73
CA GLY A 267 -13.05 -1.28 30.08
C GLY A 267 -11.88 -1.67 29.17
N GLN A 268 -11.11 -0.68 28.74
CA GLN A 268 -9.89 -0.88 27.92
C GLN A 268 -8.81 -1.74 28.58
N TYR A 269 -8.94 -2.09 29.84
CA TYR A 269 -8.08 -3.01 30.60
C TYR A 269 -8.72 -4.37 30.84
N GLY A 270 -9.85 -4.66 30.20
CA GLY A 270 -10.55 -5.95 30.23
C GLY A 270 -9.89 -7.01 29.35
N PRO A 271 -10.62 -8.05 28.96
CA PRO A 271 -10.14 -9.02 27.98
C PRO A 271 -9.80 -8.33 26.66
N LEU A 272 -8.70 -8.77 26.02
CA LEU A 272 -8.20 -8.14 24.79
C LEU A 272 -8.80 -8.74 23.51
N GLY A 273 -9.67 -9.76 23.62
CA GLY A 273 -10.07 -10.56 22.48
C GLY A 273 -8.96 -11.52 22.06
N CYS A 274 -7.83 -11.00 21.58
CA CYS A 274 -6.61 -11.74 21.25
C CYS A 274 -5.42 -11.28 22.10
N LEU A 275 -4.63 -12.25 22.56
CA LEU A 275 -3.41 -11.98 23.34
C LEU A 275 -2.31 -11.37 22.44
N PRO A 276 -1.52 -10.40 22.95
CA PRO A 276 -0.45 -9.77 22.20
C PRO A 276 0.83 -10.58 22.09
N SER A 277 0.87 -11.80 22.64
CA SER A 277 2.09 -12.59 22.77
C SER A 277 2.35 -13.57 21.63
N SER A 278 1.33 -13.94 20.87
CA SER A 278 1.42 -14.94 19.79
C SER A 278 0.24 -14.85 18.81
N LEU A 279 0.43 -15.48 17.65
CA LEU A 279 -0.59 -15.61 16.59
C LEU A 279 -0.89 -17.09 16.38
N GLU A 280 -2.00 -17.57 16.94
CA GLU A 280 -2.51 -18.92 16.71
C GLU A 280 -3.67 -18.88 15.70
N ASN A 281 -4.04 -20.05 15.21
CA ASN A 281 -5.21 -20.17 14.34
C ASN A 281 -6.49 -20.24 15.18
N SER A 282 -6.98 -19.08 15.62
CA SER A 282 -8.20 -18.91 16.40
C SER A 282 -8.82 -17.54 16.09
N VAL A 283 -9.93 -17.19 16.71
CA VAL A 283 -10.63 -15.91 16.55
C VAL A 283 -10.68 -15.17 17.89
N ALA A 284 -10.96 -13.87 17.84
CA ALA A 284 -11.08 -13.04 19.03
C ALA A 284 -12.16 -13.56 20.00
N ASN A 285 -11.98 -13.33 21.29
CA ASN A 285 -13.04 -13.50 22.28
C ASN A 285 -13.98 -12.28 22.20
N THR A 286 -15.27 -12.49 21.94
CA THR A 286 -16.24 -11.40 21.81
C THR A 286 -16.30 -10.51 23.04
N SER A 287 -16.14 -11.08 24.25
CA SER A 287 -16.14 -10.27 25.49
C SER A 287 -14.97 -9.27 25.59
N GLY A 288 -13.94 -9.44 24.75
CA GLY A 288 -12.83 -8.50 24.60
C GLY A 288 -13.04 -7.48 23.48
N THR A 289 -14.23 -7.38 22.91
CA THR A 289 -14.58 -6.44 21.84
C THR A 289 -15.64 -5.45 22.30
N VAL A 290 -15.75 -4.34 21.57
CA VAL A 290 -16.85 -3.39 21.81
C VAL A 290 -18.23 -4.03 21.60
N LEU A 291 -18.34 -4.97 20.68
CA LEU A 291 -19.59 -5.70 20.42
C LEU A 291 -20.00 -6.56 21.62
N GLY A 292 -19.07 -7.23 22.28
CA GLY A 292 -19.30 -7.93 23.54
C GLY A 292 -19.70 -6.99 24.68
N ALA A 293 -19.13 -5.78 24.74
CA ALA A 293 -19.54 -4.78 25.72
C ALA A 293 -20.99 -4.31 25.47
N ILE A 294 -21.38 -4.14 24.20
CA ILE A 294 -22.77 -3.77 23.81
C ILE A 294 -23.75 -4.87 24.20
N THR A 295 -23.50 -6.13 23.87
CA THR A 295 -24.37 -7.24 24.19
C THR A 295 -24.52 -7.40 25.72
N ALA A 296 -23.42 -7.29 26.47
CA ALA A 296 -23.45 -7.29 27.94
C ALA A 296 -24.26 -6.10 28.50
N GLY A 297 -24.16 -4.92 27.87
CA GLY A 297 -24.96 -3.74 28.20
C GLY A 297 -26.45 -3.96 27.96
N ILE A 298 -26.86 -4.61 26.87
CA ILE A 298 -28.23 -4.97 26.56
C ILE A 298 -28.76 -5.98 27.60
N GLU A 299 -27.98 -6.99 27.95
CA GLU A 299 -28.34 -7.96 28.98
C GLU A 299 -28.57 -7.29 30.32
N ALA A 300 -27.71 -6.39 30.76
CA ALA A 300 -27.86 -5.62 31.98
C ALA A 300 -29.08 -4.69 31.92
N ALA A 301 -29.32 -3.98 30.82
CA ALA A 301 -30.43 -3.06 30.64
C ALA A 301 -31.80 -3.79 30.65
N THR A 302 -31.81 -5.03 30.21
CA THR A 302 -33.02 -5.88 30.24
C THR A 302 -33.14 -6.71 31.52
N PHE A 303 -32.33 -6.46 32.55
CA PHE A 303 -32.28 -7.21 33.82
C PHE A 303 -32.16 -8.72 33.63
N GLY A 304 -31.38 -9.14 32.62
CA GLY A 304 -31.20 -10.55 32.27
C GLY A 304 -32.42 -11.20 31.59
N LEU A 305 -33.40 -10.42 31.11
CA LEU A 305 -34.47 -10.96 30.28
C LEU A 305 -33.98 -11.36 28.89
N LEU A 306 -32.98 -10.63 28.37
CA LEU A 306 -32.20 -11.00 27.19
C LEU A 306 -30.82 -11.47 27.68
N THR A 307 -30.39 -12.64 27.25
CA THR A 307 -29.07 -13.19 27.58
C THR A 307 -28.33 -13.48 26.31
N PHE A 308 -27.04 -13.20 26.28
CA PHE A 308 -26.16 -13.43 25.14
C PHE A 308 -25.14 -14.52 25.47
N PRO A 309 -24.62 -15.20 24.46
CA PRO A 309 -23.45 -16.02 24.65
C PRO A 309 -22.31 -15.20 25.30
N ALA A 310 -21.60 -15.79 26.23
CA ALA A 310 -20.43 -15.15 26.84
C ALA A 310 -19.31 -14.91 25.80
N ASP A 311 -19.35 -15.65 24.71
CA ASP A 311 -18.48 -15.57 23.56
C ASP A 311 -19.22 -16.07 22.32
N ASP A 312 -19.56 -15.18 21.39
CA ASP A 312 -20.28 -15.52 20.16
C ASP A 312 -19.42 -16.42 19.23
N TYR A 313 -18.12 -16.42 19.42
CA TYR A 313 -17.15 -17.26 18.70
C TYR A 313 -16.60 -18.41 19.57
N ALA A 314 -17.39 -18.95 20.50
CA ALA A 314 -16.97 -20.02 21.42
C ALA A 314 -16.47 -21.28 20.69
N ASN A 315 -17.03 -21.59 19.54
CA ASN A 315 -16.68 -22.75 18.71
C ASN A 315 -16.43 -22.29 17.25
N PRO A 316 -15.37 -21.51 16.99
CA PRO A 316 -15.13 -20.96 15.67
C PRO A 316 -14.80 -22.07 14.65
N ARG A 317 -15.12 -21.81 13.39
CA ARG A 317 -14.72 -22.65 12.27
C ARG A 317 -13.44 -22.07 11.67
N VAL A 318 -12.31 -22.55 12.15
CA VAL A 318 -10.97 -22.20 11.64
C VAL A 318 -10.39 -23.35 10.85
N PHE A 319 -9.58 -23.04 9.84
CA PHE A 319 -8.93 -24.03 8.98
C PHE A 319 -7.40 -23.90 9.13
N ASP A 320 -6.70 -25.04 9.03
CA ASP A 320 -5.22 -25.04 9.01
C ASP A 320 -4.70 -24.47 7.68
N ASP A 321 -5.50 -24.58 6.62
CA ASP A 321 -5.22 -24.02 5.30
C ASP A 321 -5.59 -22.52 5.31
N PRO A 322 -4.63 -21.61 5.15
CA PRO A 322 -4.88 -20.17 5.18
C PRO A 322 -5.65 -19.66 3.94
N ARG A 323 -5.80 -20.51 2.91
CA ARG A 323 -6.61 -20.21 1.72
C ARG A 323 -8.03 -20.78 1.81
N LYS A 324 -8.45 -21.18 3.00
CA LYS A 324 -9.79 -21.63 3.25
C LYS A 324 -10.39 -20.86 4.42
N GLN A 325 -11.43 -20.09 4.16
CA GLN A 325 -12.05 -19.20 5.11
C GLN A 325 -13.52 -19.56 5.33
N TRP A 326 -14.11 -19.01 6.38
CA TRP A 326 -15.52 -19.15 6.68
C TRP A 326 -16.16 -17.77 6.76
N LEU A 327 -16.33 -17.10 5.61
CA LEU A 327 -16.80 -15.73 5.50
C LEU A 327 -18.33 -15.72 5.31
N ASP A 328 -19.04 -15.03 6.17
CA ASP A 328 -20.48 -14.88 6.00
C ASP A 328 -20.85 -13.64 5.15
N THR A 329 -19.85 -12.81 4.81
CA THR A 329 -19.93 -11.77 3.79
C THR A 329 -18.99 -12.09 2.63
N THR A 330 -19.51 -12.13 1.39
CA THR A 330 -18.65 -12.20 0.20
C THR A 330 -17.96 -10.84 -0.01
N PRO A 331 -16.63 -10.77 -0.09
CA PRO A 331 -15.91 -9.53 -0.40
C PRO A 331 -16.36 -8.95 -1.74
N ARG A 332 -16.31 -7.64 -1.87
CA ARG A 332 -16.53 -6.93 -3.13
C ARG A 332 -15.53 -5.80 -3.29
N TYR A 333 -15.06 -5.62 -4.52
CA TYR A 333 -14.09 -4.60 -4.88
C TYR A 333 -14.44 -4.01 -6.24
N GLN A 334 -14.61 -2.69 -6.31
CA GLN A 334 -14.96 -1.98 -7.52
C GLN A 334 -14.10 -0.73 -7.67
N VAL A 335 -13.55 -0.54 -8.87
CA VAL A 335 -12.75 0.63 -9.25
C VAL A 335 -13.15 1.10 -10.63
N GLU A 336 -13.29 2.40 -10.82
CA GLU A 336 -13.32 3.07 -12.10
C GLU A 336 -12.29 4.21 -12.08
N ASP A 337 -11.34 4.20 -13.02
CA ASP A 337 -10.30 5.21 -13.12
C ASP A 337 -10.20 5.78 -14.54
N THR A 338 -10.18 7.10 -14.67
CA THR A 338 -9.92 7.82 -15.93
C THR A 338 -8.74 8.75 -15.75
N VAL A 339 -7.67 8.52 -16.51
CA VAL A 339 -6.48 9.39 -16.51
C VAL A 339 -6.28 10.00 -17.89
N VAL A 340 -6.17 11.33 -17.94
CA VAL A 340 -5.87 12.07 -19.16
C VAL A 340 -4.58 12.83 -18.99
N THR A 341 -3.61 12.63 -19.87
CA THR A 341 -2.39 13.43 -19.91
C THR A 341 -2.21 14.09 -21.28
N PHE A 342 -1.82 15.36 -21.27
CA PHE A 342 -1.46 16.11 -22.47
C PHE A 342 -0.10 16.77 -22.28
N GLU A 343 0.89 16.29 -23.02
CA GLU A 343 2.22 16.89 -23.05
C GLU A 343 2.43 17.62 -24.38
N LEU A 344 2.92 18.86 -24.31
CA LEU A 344 3.35 19.67 -25.45
C LEU A 344 4.78 20.13 -25.21
N SER A 345 5.70 19.77 -26.10
CA SER A 345 7.09 20.24 -26.09
C SER A 345 7.42 20.96 -27.37
N HIS A 346 8.08 22.13 -27.27
CA HIS A 346 8.55 22.90 -28.43
C HIS A 346 9.99 23.35 -28.24
N ASP A 347 10.81 23.00 -29.21
CA ASP A 347 12.22 23.38 -29.30
C ASP A 347 12.37 24.68 -30.10
N PHE A 348 12.91 25.72 -29.44
CA PHE A 348 13.23 27.03 -30.02
C PHE A 348 14.71 27.12 -30.44
N GLY A 349 15.47 26.02 -30.40
CA GLY A 349 16.87 25.94 -30.69
C GLY A 349 17.74 26.02 -29.44
N ASP A 350 17.78 27.15 -28.77
CA ASP A 350 18.53 27.37 -27.53
C ASP A 350 17.72 26.98 -26.27
N PHE A 351 16.41 26.75 -26.39
CA PHE A 351 15.48 26.50 -25.30
C PHE A 351 14.39 25.53 -25.72
N THR A 352 14.03 24.65 -24.81
CA THR A 352 12.84 23.79 -24.94
C THR A 352 11.79 24.18 -23.90
N LEU A 353 10.57 24.46 -24.34
CA LEU A 353 9.42 24.69 -23.49
C LEU A 353 8.56 23.43 -23.47
N THR A 354 8.32 22.87 -22.28
CA THR A 354 7.41 21.73 -22.08
C THR A 354 6.26 22.12 -21.20
N SER A 355 5.05 21.74 -21.61
CA SER A 355 3.79 21.89 -20.86
C SER A 355 3.19 20.50 -20.65
N LEU A 356 2.95 20.10 -19.40
CA LEU A 356 2.27 18.86 -19.06
C LEU A 356 0.99 19.21 -18.28
N THR A 357 -0.14 18.80 -18.83
CA THR A 357 -1.48 18.91 -18.20
C THR A 357 -1.96 17.52 -17.87
N GLY A 358 -2.48 17.31 -16.68
CA GLY A 358 -3.06 16.05 -16.25
C GLY A 358 -4.45 16.24 -15.64
N TYR A 359 -5.29 15.23 -15.83
CA TYR A 359 -6.60 15.08 -15.19
C TYR A 359 -6.77 13.62 -14.78
N HIS A 360 -7.28 13.40 -13.58
CA HIS A 360 -7.61 12.08 -13.04
C HIS A 360 -8.98 12.14 -12.36
N ASP A 361 -9.82 11.16 -12.66
CA ASP A 361 -11.11 10.92 -12.04
C ASP A 361 -11.12 9.47 -11.56
N THR A 362 -11.45 9.27 -10.28
CA THR A 362 -11.44 7.94 -9.65
C THR A 362 -12.67 7.73 -8.79
N SER A 363 -13.25 6.53 -8.92
CA SER A 363 -14.30 6.02 -8.05
C SER A 363 -13.91 4.64 -7.53
N PHE A 364 -14.09 4.43 -6.24
CA PHE A 364 -13.70 3.22 -5.56
C PHE A 364 -14.73 2.80 -4.53
N SER A 365 -15.01 1.49 -4.44
CA SER A 365 -15.85 0.88 -3.41
C SER A 365 -15.31 -0.50 -3.04
N ALA A 366 -15.20 -0.80 -1.74
CA ALA A 366 -14.90 -2.14 -1.25
C ALA A 366 -15.68 -2.47 0.01
N ALA A 367 -16.20 -3.70 0.07
CA ALA A 367 -16.86 -4.26 1.24
C ALA A 367 -16.19 -5.59 1.62
N ASN A 368 -16.08 -5.88 2.93
CA ASN A 368 -15.53 -7.14 3.41
C ASN A 368 -16.23 -7.61 4.67
N ASP A 369 -16.07 -8.90 4.95
CA ASP A 369 -16.32 -9.47 6.26
C ASP A 369 -15.36 -8.82 7.28
N TYR A 370 -15.91 -8.11 8.28
CA TYR A 370 -15.11 -7.34 9.22
C TYR A 370 -14.44 -8.19 10.30
N ASP A 371 -15.04 -9.33 10.65
CA ASP A 371 -14.56 -10.24 11.67
C ASP A 371 -13.91 -11.52 11.11
N PHE A 372 -13.88 -11.67 9.76
CA PHE A 372 -13.25 -12.78 9.02
C PHE A 372 -13.78 -14.17 9.42
N THR A 373 -14.97 -14.26 9.97
CA THR A 373 -15.58 -15.52 10.42
C THR A 373 -17.07 -15.36 10.64
N GLN A 374 -17.78 -16.47 10.84
CA GLN A 374 -19.17 -16.43 11.27
C GLN A 374 -19.27 -16.77 12.75
N ALA A 375 -20.05 -16.02 13.51
CA ALA A 375 -20.38 -16.35 14.88
C ALA A 375 -20.96 -17.77 14.99
N SER A 376 -20.44 -18.57 15.91
CA SER A 376 -20.84 -19.97 16.10
C SER A 376 -22.16 -20.12 16.85
N GLU A 377 -22.49 -19.10 17.64
CA GLU A 377 -23.68 -19.09 18.49
C GLU A 377 -24.79 -18.27 17.84
N THR A 378 -26.00 -18.82 17.82
CA THR A 378 -27.20 -18.15 17.33
C THR A 378 -27.95 -17.47 18.45
N TRP A 379 -28.71 -16.43 18.14
CA TRP A 379 -29.60 -15.71 19.08
C TRP A 379 -31.03 -16.29 19.08
N ASP A 380 -31.18 -17.62 18.94
CA ASP A 380 -32.48 -18.31 18.83
C ASP A 380 -33.43 -18.04 19.99
N TRP A 381 -32.90 -17.80 21.19
CA TRP A 381 -33.66 -17.47 22.39
C TRP A 381 -34.38 -16.11 22.29
N VAL A 382 -33.96 -15.20 21.44
CA VAL A 382 -34.66 -13.94 21.18
C VAL A 382 -36.04 -14.20 20.61
N TYR A 383 -36.27 -15.34 19.98
CA TYR A 383 -37.52 -15.68 19.29
C TYR A 383 -38.48 -16.54 20.06
N GLY A 384 -38.04 -17.32 21.03
CA GLY A 384 -38.83 -18.42 21.56
C GLY A 384 -39.30 -18.32 23.01
N GLU A 385 -38.44 -18.05 23.95
CA GLU A 385 -38.69 -18.26 25.36
C GLU A 385 -39.08 -17.02 26.17
N LEU A 386 -38.78 -15.82 25.71
CA LEU A 386 -38.97 -14.58 26.46
C LEU A 386 -40.44 -14.22 26.66
N ILE A 387 -41.37 -14.90 26.02
CA ILE A 387 -42.75 -14.43 25.94
C ILE A 387 -43.75 -15.49 26.37
N GLY A 388 -43.64 -15.81 27.62
CA GLY A 388 -44.79 -16.33 28.37
C GLY A 388 -45.87 -15.25 28.51
N GLY A 389 -46.41 -14.78 27.40
CA GLY A 389 -47.77 -14.27 27.36
C GLY A 389 -48.07 -12.82 27.72
N PHE A 390 -47.10 -11.93 28.02
CA PHE A 390 -47.42 -10.58 28.49
C PHE A 390 -46.76 -9.41 27.76
N ILE A 391 -45.78 -9.64 26.87
CA ILE A 391 -45.21 -8.62 25.99
C ILE A 391 -45.38 -9.07 24.55
N PRO A 392 -46.03 -8.30 23.65
CA PRO A 392 -46.02 -8.62 22.23
C PRO A 392 -44.58 -8.77 21.78
N ASN A 393 -44.21 -9.92 21.23
CA ASN A 393 -42.89 -10.17 20.69
C ASN A 393 -42.60 -9.15 19.56
N PRO A 394 -41.81 -8.09 19.80
CA PRO A 394 -41.53 -7.09 18.77
C PRO A 394 -40.61 -7.63 17.72
N LEU A 395 -39.89 -8.75 17.99
CA LEU A 395 -39.11 -9.53 17.03
C LEU A 395 -39.95 -10.71 16.46
N ALA A 396 -41.13 -11.04 16.98
CA ALA A 396 -42.11 -11.84 16.27
C ALA A 396 -42.63 -10.99 15.12
N CYS A 397 -41.90 -10.94 14.04
CA CYS A 397 -42.25 -10.29 12.82
C CYS A 397 -43.54 -10.81 12.30
N THR A 398 -44.67 -10.16 12.67
CA THR A 398 -45.93 -10.37 11.98
C THR A 398 -45.93 -9.58 10.70
N PRO A 399 -46.46 -10.12 9.59
CA PRO A 399 -46.52 -9.45 8.29
C PRO A 399 -47.22 -8.10 8.29
N SER A 400 -47.80 -7.69 9.43
CA SER A 400 -48.55 -6.45 9.61
C SER A 400 -47.82 -5.38 10.47
N ALA A 401 -46.65 -5.69 11.02
CA ALA A 401 -45.87 -4.73 11.77
C ALA A 401 -44.92 -4.02 10.80
N ALA A 402 -45.22 -2.76 10.52
CA ALA A 402 -44.44 -1.75 9.80
C ALA A 402 -43.39 -2.29 8.84
N GLU A 403 -43.67 -2.11 7.57
CA GLU A 403 -42.75 -2.34 6.48
C GLU A 403 -41.31 -2.02 6.90
N GLY A 404 -40.43 -3.02 7.03
CA GLY A 404 -38.98 -2.89 7.05
C GLY A 404 -38.21 -3.39 8.26
N PHE A 405 -38.82 -3.89 9.35
CA PHE A 405 -38.05 -4.13 10.59
C PHE A 405 -37.68 -5.57 10.92
N CYS A 406 -38.30 -6.55 10.38
CA CYS A 406 -37.88 -7.94 10.46
C CYS A 406 -38.55 -8.86 9.44
N GLN A 407 -37.82 -9.81 8.91
CA GLN A 407 -38.35 -11.03 8.32
C GLN A 407 -38.15 -12.20 9.29
N ALA A 408 -38.91 -13.28 9.14
CA ALA A 408 -38.75 -14.45 9.99
C ALA A 408 -37.34 -15.01 9.80
N GLY A 409 -36.44 -14.75 10.75
CA GLY A 409 -35.08 -15.26 10.68
C GLY A 409 -33.99 -14.33 11.19
N GLY A 410 -34.23 -13.04 11.53
CA GLY A 410 -33.08 -12.29 12.00
C GLY A 410 -33.30 -10.78 12.22
N VAL A 411 -32.22 -10.14 12.61
CA VAL A 411 -32.06 -8.68 12.75
C VAL A 411 -31.59 -8.11 11.43
N PRO A 412 -32.17 -7.01 10.91
CA PRO A 412 -31.71 -6.42 9.66
C PRO A 412 -30.34 -5.77 9.85
N VAL A 413 -29.40 -6.08 8.95
CA VAL A 413 -28.09 -5.43 8.87
C VAL A 413 -27.93 -4.87 7.47
N ASP A 414 -27.52 -3.62 7.36
CA ASP A 414 -27.16 -3.00 6.08
C ASP A 414 -25.79 -3.50 5.63
N ARG A 415 -25.72 -4.05 4.44
CA ARG A 415 -24.46 -4.47 3.79
C ARG A 415 -23.84 -3.38 2.94
N GLY A 416 -24.39 -2.18 2.98
CA GLY A 416 -23.95 -1.09 2.15
C GLY A 416 -24.28 -1.27 0.67
N VAL A 417 -23.50 -2.05 -0.07
CA VAL A 417 -23.65 -2.23 -1.53
C VAL A 417 -24.76 -3.21 -1.88
N ASP A 418 -24.97 -4.27 -1.06
CA ASP A 418 -25.91 -5.37 -1.34
C ASP A 418 -27.27 -5.23 -0.65
N GLY A 419 -27.49 -4.11 0.05
CA GLY A 419 -28.75 -3.84 0.76
C GLY A 419 -28.82 -4.53 2.12
N VAL A 420 -30.07 -4.74 2.62
CA VAL A 420 -30.31 -5.23 3.98
C VAL A 420 -30.44 -6.74 4.00
N GLU A 421 -29.61 -7.41 4.80
CA GLU A 421 -29.75 -8.82 5.15
C GLU A 421 -30.30 -9.02 6.56
N PHE A 422 -30.96 -10.18 6.81
CA PHE A 422 -31.49 -10.53 8.12
C PHE A 422 -30.66 -11.66 8.73
N VAL A 423 -30.03 -11.41 9.87
CA VAL A 423 -29.12 -12.34 10.55
C VAL A 423 -29.59 -12.67 11.97
N ASP A 424 -29.36 -13.89 12.43
CA ASP A 424 -29.74 -14.43 13.72
C ASP A 424 -28.62 -14.56 14.74
N ARG A 425 -27.47 -13.92 14.44
CA ARG A 425 -26.22 -14.00 15.23
C ARG A 425 -25.42 -12.72 15.10
N LEU A 426 -24.28 -12.65 15.77
CA LEU A 426 -23.32 -11.60 15.56
C LEU A 426 -22.84 -11.65 14.11
N TYR A 427 -22.88 -10.51 13.45
CA TYR A 427 -22.49 -10.29 12.07
C TYR A 427 -21.89 -8.89 11.97
N SER A 428 -20.81 -8.75 11.25
CA SER A 428 -20.17 -7.45 11.04
C SER A 428 -19.59 -7.35 9.64
N THR A 429 -19.81 -6.22 8.98
CA THR A 429 -19.25 -5.91 7.66
C THR A 429 -18.74 -4.49 7.63
N ASP A 430 -17.71 -4.23 6.82
CA ASP A 430 -17.24 -2.89 6.57
C ASP A 430 -17.45 -2.48 5.11
N LEU A 431 -17.51 -1.17 4.88
CA LEU A 431 -17.62 -0.53 3.58
C LEU A 431 -16.66 0.64 3.52
N SER A 432 -15.82 0.66 2.49
CA SER A 432 -14.99 1.81 2.13
C SER A 432 -15.37 2.33 0.76
N THR A 433 -15.59 3.64 0.64
CA THR A 433 -15.78 4.29 -0.66
C THR A 433 -14.90 5.52 -0.77
N THR A 434 -14.46 5.84 -1.97
CA THR A 434 -13.82 7.12 -2.28
C THR A 434 -14.20 7.55 -3.69
N GLU A 435 -14.46 8.84 -3.86
CA GLU A 435 -14.56 9.51 -5.13
C GLU A 435 -13.56 10.65 -5.14
N GLY A 436 -12.92 10.93 -6.28
CA GLY A 436 -11.94 12.01 -6.36
C GLY A 436 -11.64 12.47 -7.76
N GLU A 437 -11.46 13.79 -7.89
CA GLU A 437 -11.03 14.44 -9.13
C GLU A 437 -9.72 15.19 -8.89
N GLU A 438 -8.78 15.09 -9.82
CA GLU A 438 -7.50 15.77 -9.77
C GLU A 438 -7.19 16.46 -11.09
N TYR A 439 -6.65 17.65 -10.99
CA TYR A 439 -6.13 18.41 -12.12
C TYR A 439 -4.75 18.97 -11.79
N SER A 440 -3.78 18.84 -12.71
CA SER A 440 -2.48 19.49 -12.57
C SER A 440 -1.96 20.11 -13.86
N GLN A 441 -1.09 21.12 -13.69
CA GLN A 441 -0.37 21.79 -14.76
C GLN A 441 1.08 21.99 -14.37
N GLU A 442 2.00 21.51 -15.21
CA GLU A 442 3.43 21.78 -15.10
C GLU A 442 3.92 22.52 -16.36
N LEU A 443 4.74 23.55 -16.15
CA LEU A 443 5.41 24.29 -17.22
C LEU A 443 6.90 24.31 -16.94
N ARG A 444 7.73 23.88 -17.91
CA ARG A 444 9.19 23.85 -17.81
C ARG A 444 9.84 24.57 -18.99
N LEU A 445 10.88 25.34 -18.71
CA LEU A 445 11.79 25.88 -19.69
C LEU A 445 13.20 25.36 -19.42
N SER A 446 13.76 24.63 -20.36
CA SER A 446 15.12 24.09 -20.31
C SER A 446 16.00 24.77 -21.34
N SER A 447 17.26 25.06 -21.01
CA SER A 447 18.27 25.52 -21.98
C SER A 447 19.00 24.31 -22.59
N ASP A 448 19.47 24.50 -23.85
CA ASP A 448 20.32 23.54 -24.56
C ASP A 448 21.49 24.33 -25.20
N TRP A 449 22.34 24.87 -24.36
CA TRP A 449 23.51 25.67 -24.79
C TRP A 449 24.77 24.83 -24.94
N ASP A 450 25.56 25.16 -25.96
CA ASP A 450 26.89 24.55 -26.15
C ASP A 450 27.92 24.89 -25.04
N GLY A 451 27.52 25.60 -24.00
CA GLY A 451 28.41 26.09 -22.94
C GLY A 451 28.43 25.13 -21.71
N PRO A 452 29.31 25.42 -20.74
CA PRO A 452 29.41 24.58 -19.52
C PRO A 452 28.25 24.76 -18.53
N LEU A 453 27.30 25.59 -18.84
CA LEU A 453 26.15 25.89 -17.98
C LEU A 453 24.86 25.67 -18.75
N ASN A 454 23.99 24.89 -18.18
CA ASN A 454 22.60 24.76 -18.62
C ASN A 454 21.66 24.87 -17.41
N PHE A 455 20.40 25.10 -17.65
CA PHE A 455 19.41 25.20 -16.58
C PHE A 455 18.06 24.63 -16.99
N MET A 456 17.27 24.32 -16.02
CA MET A 456 15.83 24.09 -16.13
C MET A 456 15.14 24.92 -15.05
N VAL A 457 14.02 25.59 -15.41
CA VAL A 457 13.12 26.25 -14.45
C VAL A 457 11.68 25.89 -14.76
N GLY A 458 10.85 25.79 -13.74
CA GLY A 458 9.46 25.41 -13.94
C GLY A 458 8.55 25.92 -12.85
N GLY A 459 7.25 25.82 -13.15
CA GLY A 459 6.16 26.05 -12.23
C GLY A 459 5.17 24.88 -12.27
N TYR A 460 4.57 24.58 -11.13
CA TYR A 460 3.60 23.50 -10.95
C TYR A 460 2.39 23.98 -10.18
N TYR A 461 1.23 23.49 -10.56
CA TYR A 461 -0.04 23.66 -9.85
C TYR A 461 -0.79 22.33 -9.83
N LEU A 462 -1.42 22.00 -8.70
CA LEU A 462 -2.32 20.85 -8.53
C LEU A 462 -3.51 21.27 -7.69
N HIS A 463 -4.68 20.79 -8.08
CA HIS A 463 -5.91 20.83 -7.33
C HIS A 463 -6.52 19.42 -7.31
N TYR A 464 -6.85 18.95 -6.12
CA TYR A 464 -7.56 17.70 -5.88
C TYR A 464 -8.78 18.00 -5.01
N GLU A 465 -9.90 17.37 -5.34
CA GLU A 465 -11.12 17.37 -4.54
C GLU A 465 -11.68 15.95 -4.47
N GLY A 466 -12.08 15.49 -3.28
CA GLY A 466 -12.62 14.15 -3.14
C GLY A 466 -13.38 13.92 -1.84
N GLU A 467 -14.05 12.77 -1.79
CA GLU A 467 -14.80 12.29 -0.64
C GLU A 467 -14.35 10.89 -0.27
N THR A 468 -14.35 10.58 1.01
CA THR A 468 -13.99 9.24 1.52
C THR A 468 -14.92 8.86 2.65
N HIS A 469 -15.49 7.65 2.58
CA HIS A 469 -16.32 7.09 3.64
C HIS A 469 -15.78 5.73 4.06
N TYR A 470 -15.70 5.51 5.37
CA TYR A 470 -15.42 4.22 5.95
C TYR A 470 -16.47 3.91 7.02
N LYS A 471 -17.22 2.83 6.84
CA LYS A 471 -18.36 2.46 7.70
C LYS A 471 -18.21 1.01 8.15
N VAL A 472 -18.55 0.75 9.41
CA VAL A 472 -18.67 -0.60 9.95
C VAL A 472 -20.08 -0.79 10.49
N TYR A 473 -20.74 -1.84 10.04
CA TYR A 473 -22.08 -2.24 10.47
C TYR A 473 -22.02 -3.49 11.33
N SER A 474 -22.95 -3.62 12.30
CA SER A 474 -23.06 -4.83 13.12
C SER A 474 -24.49 -5.10 13.56
N SER A 475 -24.85 -6.40 13.58
CA SER A 475 -26.15 -6.87 14.08
C SER A 475 -26.38 -6.54 15.57
N ALA A 476 -25.33 -6.50 16.39
CA ALA A 476 -25.43 -6.13 17.81
C ALA A 476 -25.94 -4.69 17.98
N LEU A 477 -25.55 -3.77 17.12
CA LEU A 477 -26.00 -2.38 17.15
C LEU A 477 -27.44 -2.24 16.69
N THR A 478 -27.85 -2.96 15.67
CA THR A 478 -29.24 -2.98 15.23
C THR A 478 -30.15 -3.49 16.35
N LEU A 479 -29.72 -4.54 17.05
CA LEU A 479 -30.43 -5.05 18.20
C LEU A 479 -30.54 -4.02 19.33
N TYR A 480 -29.47 -3.29 19.62
CA TYR A 480 -29.47 -2.19 20.58
C TYR A 480 -30.45 -1.08 20.18
N ALA A 481 -30.47 -0.69 18.91
CA ALA A 481 -31.38 0.34 18.39
C ALA A 481 -32.86 -0.04 18.53
N LEU A 482 -33.20 -1.32 18.47
CA LEU A 482 -34.56 -1.83 18.66
C LEU A 482 -34.96 -1.90 20.14
N LEU A 483 -34.01 -1.91 21.08
CA LEU A 483 -34.26 -2.07 22.52
C LEU A 483 -35.26 -1.05 23.13
N PRO A 484 -35.25 0.26 22.80
CA PRO A 484 -36.25 1.21 23.28
C PRO A 484 -37.67 0.82 22.89
N GLY A 485 -37.89 0.28 21.68
CA GLY A 485 -39.17 -0.23 21.24
C GLY A 485 -39.69 -1.37 22.09
N PHE A 486 -38.84 -2.24 22.64
CA PHE A 486 -39.23 -3.28 23.60
C PHE A 486 -39.74 -2.71 24.91
N LEU A 487 -39.24 -1.55 25.32
CA LEU A 487 -39.64 -0.84 26.53
C LEU A 487 -40.82 0.08 26.30
N GLY A 488 -41.44 0.06 25.11
CA GLY A 488 -42.56 0.92 24.73
C GLY A 488 -42.15 2.39 24.49
N LEU A 489 -40.87 2.63 24.26
CA LEU A 489 -40.31 3.92 23.82
C LEU A 489 -40.19 3.95 22.30
N GLU A 490 -39.88 5.11 21.72
CA GLU A 490 -39.57 5.21 20.30
C GLU A 490 -38.24 4.47 19.99
N ALA A 491 -38.29 3.51 19.06
CA ALA A 491 -37.09 2.79 18.62
C ALA A 491 -36.18 3.73 17.83
N LEU A 492 -34.86 3.56 17.97
CA LEU A 492 -33.88 4.22 17.13
C LEU A 492 -33.97 3.66 15.70
N PRO A 493 -33.52 4.38 14.68
CA PRO A 493 -33.42 3.82 13.34
C PRO A 493 -32.64 2.48 13.34
N ALA A 494 -33.10 1.50 12.58
CA ALA A 494 -32.29 0.33 12.23
C ALA A 494 -31.03 0.81 11.48
N ASN A 495 -30.10 -0.03 11.14
CA ASN A 495 -28.86 0.33 10.46
C ASN A 495 -27.92 1.24 11.26
N GLN A 496 -27.77 0.95 12.53
CA GLN A 496 -26.81 1.66 13.37
C GLN A 496 -25.39 1.24 12.99
N ARG A 497 -24.52 2.23 12.81
CA ARG A 497 -23.11 2.03 12.48
C ARG A 497 -22.30 1.90 13.77
N LEU A 498 -21.41 0.92 13.79
CA LEU A 498 -20.39 0.79 14.83
C LEU A 498 -19.40 1.92 14.72
N PHE A 499 -19.02 2.23 13.49
CA PHE A 499 -18.10 3.28 13.12
C PHE A 499 -18.53 3.92 11.79
N ASP A 500 -18.39 5.23 11.67
CA ASP A 500 -18.59 6.00 10.45
C ASP A 500 -17.57 7.14 10.43
N ASN A 501 -16.58 7.01 9.57
CA ASN A 501 -15.63 8.06 9.24
C ASN A 501 -16.00 8.60 7.85
N ASP A 502 -16.51 9.80 7.84
CA ASP A 502 -17.04 10.47 6.67
C ASP A 502 -16.23 11.76 6.44
N THR A 503 -15.54 11.82 5.31
CA THR A 503 -14.76 12.99 4.91
C THR A 503 -15.30 13.49 3.59
N SER A 504 -15.93 14.67 3.59
CA SER A 504 -16.38 15.39 2.41
C SER A 504 -15.52 16.63 2.16
N ASP A 505 -15.60 17.18 0.94
CA ASP A 505 -14.86 18.37 0.53
C ASP A 505 -13.36 18.29 0.93
N ASN A 506 -12.74 17.10 0.75
CA ASN A 506 -11.30 16.92 0.95
C ASN A 506 -10.56 17.59 -0.21
N ILE A 507 -10.10 18.82 0.03
CA ILE A 507 -9.48 19.67 -0.98
C ILE A 507 -7.99 19.76 -0.69
N LEU A 508 -7.17 19.54 -1.72
CA LEU A 508 -5.75 19.81 -1.73
C LEU A 508 -5.44 20.79 -2.85
N GLU A 509 -4.85 21.92 -2.50
CA GLU A 509 -4.27 22.86 -3.44
C GLU A 509 -2.78 23.00 -3.20
N THR A 510 -1.97 22.88 -4.23
CA THR A 510 -0.52 23.13 -4.12
C THR A 510 -0.03 23.88 -5.36
N TRP A 511 0.90 24.80 -5.14
CA TRP A 511 1.69 25.39 -6.21
C TRP A 511 3.18 25.34 -5.85
N ALA A 512 4.01 25.28 -6.88
CA ALA A 512 5.45 25.28 -6.66
C ALA A 512 6.18 26.00 -7.79
N VAL A 513 7.35 26.53 -7.44
CA VAL A 513 8.37 26.96 -8.40
C VAL A 513 9.65 26.18 -8.12
N PHE A 514 10.32 25.74 -9.20
CA PHE A 514 11.50 24.93 -9.08
C PHE A 514 12.50 25.22 -10.20
N GLY A 515 13.76 24.81 -9.99
CA GLY A 515 14.76 24.90 -11.03
C GLY A 515 16.02 24.16 -10.68
N GLU A 516 16.75 23.82 -11.70
CA GLU A 516 18.08 23.20 -11.59
C GLU A 516 19.07 23.93 -12.46
N LEU A 517 20.31 24.04 -11.96
CA LEU A 517 21.46 24.51 -12.67
C LEU A 517 22.43 23.34 -12.89
N TYR A 518 22.78 23.09 -14.15
CA TYR A 518 23.72 22.06 -14.58
C TYR A 518 25.02 22.74 -14.96
N TRP A 519 26.10 22.34 -14.33
CA TRP A 519 27.43 22.95 -14.54
C TRP A 519 28.51 21.89 -14.82
N ASP A 520 29.01 21.87 -16.03
CA ASP A 520 30.18 21.09 -16.41
C ASP A 520 31.43 21.84 -15.95
N VAL A 521 31.88 21.54 -14.74
CA VAL A 521 33.05 22.19 -14.08
C VAL A 521 34.33 21.91 -14.86
N THR A 522 34.46 20.67 -15.38
CA THR A 522 35.50 20.20 -16.29
C THR A 522 34.90 19.15 -17.22
N ASP A 523 35.67 18.67 -18.21
CA ASP A 523 35.27 17.58 -19.10
C ASP A 523 34.91 16.26 -18.38
N ARG A 524 35.14 16.14 -17.07
CA ARG A 524 34.91 14.94 -16.26
C ARG A 524 34.17 15.18 -14.95
N LEU A 525 33.99 16.43 -14.57
CA LEU A 525 33.32 16.80 -13.33
C LEU A 525 32.16 17.69 -13.66
N SER A 526 30.96 17.26 -13.32
CA SER A 526 29.75 18.06 -13.38
C SER A 526 29.10 18.22 -12.00
N ALA A 527 28.34 19.29 -11.84
CA ALA A 527 27.62 19.63 -10.63
C ALA A 527 26.19 20.04 -10.96
N THR A 528 25.23 19.51 -10.26
CA THR A 528 23.81 19.92 -10.34
C THR A 528 23.39 20.57 -9.04
N PHE A 529 22.71 21.72 -9.13
CA PHE A 529 22.13 22.44 -8.00
C PHE A 529 20.65 22.62 -8.25
N GLY A 530 19.82 21.97 -7.47
CA GLY A 530 18.36 22.02 -7.58
C GLY A 530 17.73 22.67 -6.36
N LEU A 531 16.69 23.46 -6.58
CA LEU A 531 15.87 24.07 -5.55
C LEU A 531 14.39 24.09 -5.97
N ARG A 532 13.51 23.81 -5.02
CA ARG A 532 12.06 23.94 -5.15
C ARG A 532 11.48 24.61 -3.91
N TYR A 533 10.49 25.44 -4.12
CA TYR A 533 9.62 25.98 -3.07
C TYR A 533 8.19 25.56 -3.40
N SER A 534 7.56 24.86 -2.47
CA SER A 534 6.17 24.42 -2.57
C SER A 534 5.35 25.09 -1.49
N ASP A 535 4.10 25.45 -1.80
CA ASP A 535 3.11 25.96 -0.87
C ASP A 535 1.86 25.10 -0.99
N GLU A 536 1.36 24.61 0.12
CA GLU A 536 0.28 23.64 0.18
C GLU A 536 -0.84 24.06 1.10
N LYS A 537 -2.04 23.74 0.68
CA LYS A 537 -3.27 23.91 1.45
C LYS A 537 -4.08 22.63 1.41
N LYS A 538 -4.43 22.11 2.60
CA LYS A 538 -5.37 21.01 2.76
C LYS A 538 -6.57 21.49 3.55
N SER A 539 -7.76 21.10 3.16
CA SER A 539 -8.99 21.29 3.95
C SER A 539 -9.93 20.12 3.76
N ALA A 540 -10.66 19.77 4.80
CA ALA A 540 -11.72 18.78 4.68
C ALA A 540 -12.82 19.05 5.70
N ASN A 541 -14.04 18.64 5.36
CA ASN A 541 -15.13 18.51 6.31
C ASN A 541 -15.16 17.05 6.78
N GLN A 542 -14.89 16.81 8.05
CA GLN A 542 -14.84 15.48 8.62
C GLN A 542 -15.92 15.28 9.68
N ARG A 543 -16.46 14.06 9.71
CA ARG A 543 -17.34 13.59 10.76
C ARG A 543 -16.94 12.17 11.12
N THR A 544 -16.58 11.96 12.37
CA THR A 544 -16.32 10.63 12.91
C THR A 544 -17.38 10.28 13.94
N ILE A 545 -18.15 9.24 13.67
CA ILE A 545 -19.16 8.70 14.58
C ILE A 545 -18.66 7.37 15.13
N TYR A 546 -18.65 7.25 16.42
CA TYR A 546 -18.40 6.02 17.13
C TYR A 546 -19.65 5.64 17.91
N LEU A 547 -20.24 4.48 17.58
CA LEU A 547 -21.54 4.04 18.11
C LEU A 547 -22.66 5.05 17.79
N ASP A 548 -23.26 4.92 16.63
CA ASP A 548 -24.26 5.83 16.06
C ASP A 548 -25.38 6.21 17.04
N PHE A 549 -25.76 5.25 17.90
CA PHE A 549 -26.79 5.48 18.91
C PHE A 549 -26.39 6.38 20.09
N LEU A 550 -25.09 6.64 20.28
CA LEU A 550 -24.57 7.56 21.29
C LEU A 550 -24.41 8.98 20.75
N THR A 551 -24.48 9.14 19.44
CA THR A 551 -24.16 10.38 18.76
C THR A 551 -25.40 10.93 18.04
N ASP A 552 -25.88 12.12 18.43
CA ASP A 552 -26.94 12.83 17.68
C ASP A 552 -26.29 13.59 16.52
N PRO A 553 -26.59 13.26 15.24
CA PRO A 553 -26.02 13.96 14.10
C PRO A 553 -26.37 15.47 14.03
N ASN A 554 -27.32 15.93 14.87
CA ASN A 554 -27.71 17.32 14.97
C ASN A 554 -27.10 18.04 16.18
N GLN A 555 -26.26 17.36 16.97
CA GLN A 555 -25.57 17.92 18.11
C GLN A 555 -24.10 18.22 17.78
N PRO A 556 -23.42 19.17 18.49
CA PRO A 556 -21.98 19.30 18.43
C PRO A 556 -21.30 17.94 18.68
N GLY A 557 -20.42 17.49 17.75
CA GLY A 557 -19.73 16.20 17.77
C GLY A 557 -20.36 15.10 16.89
N GLY A 558 -21.64 15.19 16.54
CA GLY A 558 -22.25 14.37 15.47
C GLY A 558 -22.28 15.08 14.11
N GLY A 559 -21.90 16.35 14.07
CA GLY A 559 -21.83 17.17 12.85
C GLY A 559 -20.45 17.11 12.16
N TYR A 560 -20.39 17.64 10.95
CA TYR A 560 -19.12 17.83 10.26
C TYR A 560 -18.32 18.97 10.92
N GLU A 561 -17.01 18.77 10.99
CA GLU A 561 -16.03 19.76 11.39
C GLU A 561 -15.09 20.04 10.25
N THR A 562 -14.74 21.31 10.07
CA THR A 562 -13.79 21.73 9.03
C THR A 562 -12.40 21.77 9.65
N PHE A 563 -11.47 21.04 9.03
CA PHE A 563 -10.05 21.07 9.33
C PHE A 563 -9.30 21.76 8.19
N GLU A 564 -8.30 22.54 8.53
CA GLU A 564 -7.45 23.24 7.57
C GLU A 564 -5.98 23.07 7.97
N TRP A 565 -5.12 22.84 6.98
CA TRP A 565 -3.67 22.76 7.12
C TRP A 565 -3.01 23.58 6.02
N GLU A 566 -2.05 24.43 6.37
CA GLU A 566 -1.28 25.21 5.40
C GLU A 566 0.21 25.05 5.74
N ASP A 567 1.04 24.80 4.73
CA ASP A 567 2.47 24.65 4.89
C ASP A 567 3.23 25.13 3.64
N SER A 568 4.50 25.54 3.84
CA SER A 568 5.37 26.07 2.77
C SER A 568 6.77 25.54 2.94
N GLU A 569 7.23 24.66 2.03
CA GLU A 569 8.44 23.90 2.18
C GLU A 569 9.48 24.14 1.08
N PRO A 570 10.71 24.51 1.46
CA PRO A 570 11.84 24.46 0.56
C PRO A 570 12.45 23.06 0.51
N THR A 571 12.64 22.51 -0.70
CA THR A 571 13.39 21.29 -0.95
C THR A 571 14.50 21.55 -1.96
N GLY A 572 15.51 20.70 -1.98
CA GLY A 572 16.61 20.88 -2.91
C GLY A 572 17.59 19.74 -2.95
N ARG A 573 18.45 19.76 -3.95
CA ARG A 573 19.54 18.79 -4.09
C ARG A 573 20.82 19.45 -4.57
N VAL A 574 21.94 18.86 -4.17
CA VAL A 574 23.26 19.11 -4.76
C VAL A 574 23.84 17.77 -5.14
N ASN A 575 24.18 17.62 -6.42
CA ASN A 575 24.80 16.41 -6.94
C ASN A 575 26.16 16.76 -7.57
N LEU A 576 27.17 15.94 -7.32
CA LEU A 576 28.49 16.00 -7.92
C LEU A 576 28.72 14.68 -8.65
N THR A 577 28.95 14.75 -9.96
CA THR A 577 29.22 13.59 -10.81
C THR A 577 30.65 13.66 -11.31
N TYR A 578 31.41 12.55 -11.21
CA TYR A 578 32.77 12.45 -11.70
C TYR A 578 32.95 11.23 -12.58
N GLU A 579 33.30 11.47 -13.85
CA GLU A 579 33.66 10.43 -14.82
C GLU A 579 35.09 9.98 -14.58
N VAL A 580 35.24 8.83 -13.91
CA VAL A 580 36.56 8.20 -13.70
C VAL A 580 37.14 7.76 -15.00
N SER A 581 36.33 7.22 -15.90
CA SER A 581 36.60 6.85 -17.28
C SER A 581 35.30 6.86 -18.07
N ASP A 582 35.35 6.65 -19.39
CA ASP A 582 34.17 6.55 -20.27
C ASP A 582 33.22 5.41 -19.86
N ASP A 583 33.70 4.43 -19.08
CA ASP A 583 32.94 3.27 -18.62
C ASP A 583 32.58 3.32 -17.12
N ILE A 584 33.03 4.32 -16.36
CA ILE A 584 32.86 4.40 -14.91
C ILE A 584 32.50 5.81 -14.47
N MET A 585 31.32 6.00 -13.99
CA MET A 585 30.82 7.22 -13.35
C MET A 585 30.66 7.01 -11.85
N THR A 586 31.06 8.02 -11.06
CA THR A 586 30.78 8.08 -9.61
C THR A 586 30.02 9.36 -9.30
N TYR A 587 29.17 9.30 -8.29
CA TYR A 587 28.42 10.48 -7.87
C TYR A 587 28.32 10.58 -6.35
N ALA A 588 28.07 11.80 -5.86
CA ALA A 588 27.73 12.08 -4.47
C ALA A 588 26.61 13.11 -4.43
N GLN A 589 25.56 12.83 -3.65
CA GLN A 589 24.36 13.66 -3.56
C GLN A 589 24.04 14.00 -2.12
N LEU A 590 23.61 15.25 -1.90
CA LEU A 590 22.87 15.70 -0.72
C LEU A 590 21.48 16.14 -1.21
N SER A 591 20.43 15.66 -0.59
CA SER A 591 19.06 16.05 -0.94
C SER A 591 18.18 16.18 0.28
N ARG A 592 17.18 17.06 0.20
CA ARG A 592 16.11 17.22 1.15
C ARG A 592 14.77 17.05 0.44
N SER A 593 13.87 16.24 1.03
CA SER A 593 12.48 16.07 0.62
C SER A 593 11.58 16.12 1.84
N PHE A 594 10.29 16.33 1.62
CA PHE A 594 9.28 16.33 2.67
C PHE A 594 8.03 15.55 2.25
N LYS A 595 7.28 15.10 3.25
CA LYS A 595 5.89 14.68 3.12
C LYS A 595 5.04 15.58 4.00
N SER A 596 3.96 16.09 3.44
CA SER A 596 3.12 17.10 4.07
C SER A 596 2.51 16.61 5.39
N GLY A 597 2.33 17.52 6.33
CA GLY A 597 1.49 17.32 7.49
C GLY A 597 -0.01 17.29 7.14
N GLY A 598 -0.85 17.20 8.14
CA GLY A 598 -2.29 17.13 7.94
C GLY A 598 -3.07 17.04 9.24
N PHE A 599 -4.29 16.55 9.15
CA PHE A 599 -5.20 16.42 10.28
C PHE A 599 -5.63 14.95 10.46
N ASN A 600 -5.80 14.58 11.72
CA ASN A 600 -6.28 13.26 12.12
C ASN A 600 -7.80 13.18 12.02
N PRO A 601 -8.40 12.04 11.63
CA PRO A 601 -9.85 11.87 11.55
C PRO A 601 -10.45 11.68 12.96
N ILE A 602 -10.31 12.67 13.84
CA ILE A 602 -10.75 12.63 15.23
C ILE A 602 -12.00 13.50 15.40
N SER A 603 -13.06 12.97 16.04
CA SER A 603 -14.22 13.78 16.43
C SER A 603 -13.81 14.83 17.48
N ALA A 604 -14.34 16.07 17.37
CA ALA A 604 -14.12 17.14 18.36
C ALA A 604 -14.57 16.76 19.77
N GLU A 605 -15.53 15.86 19.89
CA GLU A 605 -15.96 15.32 21.18
C GLU A 605 -15.04 14.21 21.70
N SER A 606 -14.03 13.81 20.91
CA SER A 606 -13.07 12.81 21.37
C SER A 606 -12.44 13.25 22.69
N ILE A 607 -12.42 12.32 23.63
CA ILE A 607 -11.81 12.56 24.93
C ILE A 607 -10.31 12.89 24.77
N LEU A 608 -9.67 12.42 23.71
CA LEU A 608 -8.27 12.75 23.39
C LEU A 608 -8.09 14.25 23.16
N LEU A 609 -8.96 14.89 22.36
CA LEU A 609 -8.87 16.33 22.08
C LEU A 609 -9.17 17.21 23.30
N GLN A 610 -9.91 16.70 24.29
CA GLN A 610 -10.14 17.43 25.54
C GLN A 610 -8.87 17.53 26.40
N PHE A 611 -7.97 16.56 26.30
CA PHE A 611 -6.71 16.51 27.03
C PHE A 611 -5.53 17.00 26.20
N ASP A 612 -5.55 16.74 24.89
CA ASP A 612 -4.51 17.16 23.94
C ASP A 612 -5.15 17.67 22.64
N PRO A 613 -5.46 18.97 22.53
CA PRO A 613 -5.97 19.55 21.29
C PRO A 613 -5.00 19.44 20.10
N SER A 614 -3.70 19.26 20.33
CA SER A 614 -2.72 19.10 19.24
C SER A 614 -2.85 17.76 18.53
N ALA A 615 -3.48 16.76 19.15
CA ALA A 615 -3.78 15.48 18.53
C ALA A 615 -4.71 15.57 17.29
N ALA A 616 -5.35 16.73 17.03
CA ALA A 616 -6.10 16.98 15.80
C ALA A 616 -5.20 17.04 14.55
N TYR A 617 -3.92 17.33 14.71
CA TYR A 617 -2.98 17.55 13.60
C TYR A 617 -1.73 16.70 13.77
N PHE A 618 -1.06 16.45 12.65
CA PHE A 618 0.29 15.86 12.63
C PHE A 618 1.19 16.69 11.73
N GLU A 619 2.46 16.76 12.13
CA GLU A 619 3.46 17.62 11.48
C GLU A 619 4.00 16.97 10.19
N PRO A 620 4.60 17.78 9.30
CA PRO A 620 5.35 17.24 8.15
C PRO A 620 6.51 16.34 8.58
N GLU A 621 6.90 15.45 7.70
CA GLU A 621 8.12 14.66 7.84
C GLU A 621 9.17 15.09 6.83
N TYR A 622 10.45 15.01 7.22
CA TYR A 622 11.58 15.43 6.39
C TYR A 622 12.65 14.36 6.31
N ILE A 623 13.23 14.20 5.13
CA ILE A 623 14.42 13.38 4.92
C ILE A 623 15.57 14.28 4.45
N ASN A 624 16.64 14.36 5.26
CA ASN A 624 17.93 14.89 4.86
C ASN A 624 18.83 13.70 4.46
N ALA A 625 19.09 13.55 3.17
CA ALA A 625 19.75 12.38 2.61
C ALA A 625 21.15 12.69 2.14
N PHE A 626 22.07 11.77 2.42
CA PHE A 626 23.38 11.66 1.76
C PHE A 626 23.43 10.35 0.99
N GLU A 627 23.88 10.40 -0.27
CA GLU A 627 24.09 9.21 -1.10
C GLU A 627 25.42 9.33 -1.86
N VAL A 628 26.12 8.21 -1.99
CA VAL A 628 27.27 8.08 -2.87
C VAL A 628 27.15 6.79 -3.67
N GLY A 629 27.42 6.85 -4.97
CA GLY A 629 27.29 5.68 -5.82
C GLY A 629 28.32 5.62 -6.94
N VAL A 630 28.34 4.45 -7.57
CA VAL A 630 29.13 4.14 -8.76
C VAL A 630 28.26 3.43 -9.78
N LYS A 631 28.35 3.85 -11.03
CA LYS A 631 27.76 3.17 -12.19
C LYS A 631 28.87 2.81 -13.16
N SER A 632 28.85 1.58 -13.65
CA SER A 632 29.94 1.09 -14.49
C SER A 632 29.51 0.09 -15.55
N ARG A 633 30.17 0.18 -16.72
CA ARG A 633 30.12 -0.77 -17.85
C ARG A 633 31.48 -1.43 -17.97
N LEU A 634 31.62 -2.63 -17.46
CA LEU A 634 32.89 -3.35 -17.36
C LEU A 634 32.99 -4.47 -18.40
N LEU A 635 34.19 -5.05 -18.58
CA LEU A 635 34.44 -6.18 -19.50
C LEU A 635 34.05 -5.88 -20.96
N GLY A 636 34.21 -4.63 -21.40
CA GLY A 636 33.83 -4.19 -22.75
C GLY A 636 32.33 -4.15 -22.97
N GLY A 637 31.56 -3.76 -21.95
CA GLY A 637 30.10 -3.62 -21.97
C GLY A 637 29.32 -4.91 -21.61
N ALA A 638 30.03 -6.00 -21.30
CA ALA A 638 29.39 -7.26 -20.96
C ALA A 638 28.90 -7.34 -19.50
N LEU A 639 29.39 -6.48 -18.61
CA LEU A 639 28.99 -6.38 -17.22
C LEU A 639 28.60 -4.93 -16.89
N GLN A 640 27.37 -4.71 -16.55
CA GLN A 640 26.91 -3.50 -15.88
C GLN A 640 26.88 -3.78 -14.39
N ALA A 641 27.51 -2.90 -13.59
CA ALA A 641 27.59 -3.04 -12.15
C ALA A 641 27.42 -1.66 -11.51
N ASN A 642 26.32 -1.49 -10.82
CA ASN A 642 25.93 -0.26 -10.13
C ASN A 642 25.83 -0.55 -8.63
N ALA A 643 26.32 0.37 -7.80
CA ALA A 643 26.21 0.26 -6.35
C ALA A 643 26.08 1.65 -5.72
N SER A 644 25.31 1.73 -4.64
CA SER A 644 25.17 2.95 -3.84
C SER A 644 25.17 2.63 -2.34
N TYR A 645 25.65 3.60 -1.56
CA TYR A 645 25.47 3.70 -0.12
C TYR A 645 24.66 4.97 0.17
N PHE A 646 23.71 4.88 1.07
CA PHE A 646 22.88 6.03 1.49
C PHE A 646 22.76 6.08 3.01
N TYR A 647 22.54 7.30 3.51
CA TYR A 647 22.25 7.61 4.92
C TYR A 647 21.18 8.70 4.96
N TYR A 648 20.13 8.47 5.76
CA TYR A 648 19.02 9.39 5.96
C TYR A 648 18.92 9.78 7.43
N ASP A 649 18.91 11.08 7.67
CA ASP A 649 18.42 11.70 8.90
C ASP A 649 16.95 12.01 8.66
N TYR A 650 16.07 11.23 9.31
CA TYR A 650 14.63 11.23 9.07
C TYR A 650 13.93 11.85 10.27
N GLU A 651 13.51 13.10 10.10
CA GLU A 651 12.83 13.90 11.11
C GLU A 651 11.31 13.74 10.97
N GLY A 652 10.63 13.39 12.06
CA GLY A 652 9.17 13.41 12.14
C GLY A 652 8.45 12.34 11.32
N LEU A 653 9.00 11.13 11.17
CA LEU A 653 8.32 9.99 10.52
C LEU A 653 6.88 9.85 11.04
N GLN A 654 5.91 9.99 10.15
CA GLN A 654 4.48 9.87 10.48
C GLN A 654 4.08 8.42 10.66
N VAL A 655 3.63 8.06 11.85
CA VAL A 655 3.22 6.70 12.21
C VAL A 655 1.81 6.73 12.78
N SER A 656 0.92 5.92 12.19
CA SER A 656 -0.45 5.76 12.68
C SER A 656 -0.56 4.70 13.76
N LYS A 657 -1.38 4.98 14.75
CA LYS A 657 -1.95 3.98 15.66
C LYS A 657 -3.46 4.15 15.75
N ILE A 658 -4.18 3.06 15.88
CA ILE A 658 -5.63 3.09 15.98
C ILE A 658 -6.03 3.16 17.45
N ILE A 659 -6.72 4.23 17.84
CA ILE A 659 -7.24 4.43 19.18
C ILE A 659 -8.72 4.75 19.05
N GLN A 660 -9.57 3.96 19.72
CA GLN A 660 -11.03 4.10 19.64
C GLN A 660 -11.54 4.10 18.18
N GLN A 661 -11.01 3.18 17.37
CA GLN A 661 -11.30 2.99 15.93
C GLN A 661 -10.95 4.22 15.04
N THR A 662 -10.22 5.16 15.57
CA THR A 662 -9.75 6.36 14.87
C THR A 662 -8.25 6.29 14.70
N ALA A 663 -7.76 6.67 13.51
CA ALA A 663 -6.33 6.80 13.25
C ALA A 663 -5.79 8.04 13.95
N LEU A 664 -4.76 7.87 14.77
CA LEU A 664 -3.96 8.94 15.35
C LEU A 664 -2.56 8.85 14.76
N ASN A 665 -2.16 9.83 13.96
CA ASN A 665 -0.81 9.93 13.41
C ASN A 665 0.07 10.73 14.38
N GLU A 666 1.23 10.17 14.69
CA GLU A 666 2.27 10.77 15.54
C GLU A 666 3.57 10.87 14.73
N ASN A 667 4.44 11.79 15.10
CA ASN A 667 5.72 12.03 14.44
C ASN A 667 6.89 11.49 15.28
N PHE A 668 7.77 10.67 14.67
CA PHE A 668 8.93 10.04 15.31
C PHE A 668 10.20 10.31 14.50
N ASP A 669 11.29 10.67 15.18
CA ASP A 669 12.58 10.76 14.52
C ASP A 669 13.18 9.36 14.30
N SER A 670 13.94 9.19 13.23
CA SER A 670 14.57 7.92 12.89
C SER A 670 15.82 8.08 12.03
N THR A 671 16.62 7.05 11.94
CA THR A 671 17.77 6.99 11.04
C THR A 671 17.69 5.76 10.15
N ILE A 672 18.10 5.92 8.88
CA ILE A 672 18.10 4.85 7.89
C ILE A 672 19.44 4.88 7.16
N GLN A 673 20.07 3.72 6.98
CA GLN A 673 21.25 3.58 6.14
C GLN A 673 21.23 2.26 5.39
N GLY A 674 21.91 2.20 4.25
CA GLY A 674 21.94 0.96 3.49
C GLY A 674 22.90 0.95 2.33
N ILE A 675 23.06 -0.24 1.76
CA ILE A 675 23.85 -0.49 0.55
C ILE A 675 22.97 -1.23 -0.44
N GLU A 676 23.01 -0.79 -1.69
CA GLU A 676 22.33 -1.41 -2.82
C GLU A 676 23.32 -1.74 -3.91
N GLY A 677 23.08 -2.87 -4.60
CA GLY A 677 23.84 -3.29 -5.75
C GLY A 677 22.96 -3.90 -6.82
N GLU A 678 23.16 -3.49 -8.07
CA GLU A 678 22.47 -3.99 -9.27
C GLU A 678 23.50 -4.43 -10.30
N PHE A 679 23.41 -5.68 -10.71
CA PHE A 679 24.36 -6.31 -11.61
C PHE A 679 23.63 -6.98 -12.78
N LEU A 680 24.09 -6.68 -14.01
CA LEU A 680 23.62 -7.31 -15.23
C LEU A 680 24.84 -7.83 -15.99
N PHE A 681 24.96 -9.15 -16.17
CA PHE A 681 26.13 -9.79 -16.74
C PHE A 681 25.79 -10.67 -17.93
N ALA A 682 26.11 -10.21 -19.14
CA ALA A 682 26.09 -11.00 -20.36
C ALA A 682 27.34 -11.90 -20.43
N ALA A 683 27.26 -13.08 -19.78
CA ALA A 683 28.37 -14.03 -19.73
C ALA A 683 28.74 -14.59 -21.13
N SER A 684 27.77 -14.57 -22.04
CA SER A 684 27.95 -14.84 -23.49
C SER A 684 26.80 -14.20 -24.27
N GLU A 685 26.81 -14.27 -25.61
CA GLU A 685 25.69 -13.84 -26.47
C GLU A 685 24.34 -14.54 -26.15
N ASN A 686 24.37 -15.63 -25.42
CA ASN A 686 23.20 -16.43 -25.13
C ASN A 686 22.87 -16.55 -23.62
N LEU A 687 23.75 -16.10 -22.72
CA LEU A 687 23.58 -16.28 -21.27
C LEU A 687 23.71 -14.94 -20.55
N LEU A 688 22.62 -14.54 -19.93
CA LEU A 688 22.49 -13.33 -19.13
C LEU A 688 22.23 -13.72 -17.67
N PHE A 689 22.91 -13.06 -16.74
CA PHE A 689 22.64 -13.11 -15.31
C PHE A 689 22.24 -11.72 -14.80
N THR A 690 21.27 -11.70 -13.91
CA THR A 690 20.89 -10.52 -13.12
C THR A 690 21.10 -10.80 -11.63
N ALA A 691 21.53 -9.80 -10.87
CA ALA A 691 21.58 -9.89 -9.42
C ALA A 691 21.32 -8.52 -8.80
N ASN A 692 20.31 -8.44 -7.92
CA ASN A 692 20.05 -7.28 -7.10
C ASN A 692 20.24 -7.68 -5.63
N VAL A 693 21.00 -6.88 -4.89
CA VAL A 693 21.29 -7.14 -3.48
C VAL A 693 21.09 -5.87 -2.68
N ALA A 694 20.53 -5.99 -1.52
CA ALA A 694 20.32 -4.86 -0.64
C ALA A 694 20.59 -5.23 0.82
N TRP A 695 21.18 -4.27 1.54
CA TRP A 695 21.28 -4.26 2.99
C TRP A 695 20.68 -2.95 3.49
N LEU A 696 19.87 -3.04 4.53
CA LEU A 696 19.13 -1.92 5.11
C LEU A 696 19.21 -2.00 6.63
N ASP A 697 19.56 -0.90 7.26
CA ASP A 697 19.61 -0.75 8.71
C ASP A 697 18.78 0.49 9.10
N THR A 698 17.79 0.29 9.98
CA THR A 698 16.84 1.33 10.37
C THR A 698 16.65 1.33 11.86
N GLU A 699 16.63 2.52 12.50
CA GLU A 699 16.45 2.67 13.92
C GLU A 699 15.52 3.85 14.23
N LEU A 700 14.50 3.63 15.10
CA LEU A 700 13.73 4.70 15.70
C LEU A 700 14.59 5.44 16.74
N GLY A 701 14.44 6.75 16.79
CA GLY A 701 15.07 7.62 17.79
C GLY A 701 14.48 7.47 19.19
N ASP A 702 14.64 8.50 20.01
CA ASP A 702 14.12 8.50 21.38
C ASP A 702 12.59 8.70 21.38
N VAL A 703 11.86 7.59 21.41
CA VAL A 703 10.39 7.56 21.36
C VAL A 703 9.81 6.76 22.53
N VAL A 704 8.85 7.35 23.21
CA VAL A 704 8.05 6.70 24.26
C VAL A 704 6.57 6.88 23.92
N THR A 705 5.85 5.77 23.66
CA THR A 705 4.42 5.77 23.35
C THR A 705 3.74 4.52 23.93
N SER A 706 2.42 4.37 23.80
CA SER A 706 1.71 3.17 24.24
C SER A 706 1.27 2.34 23.02
N ASP A 707 1.37 1.00 23.12
CA ASP A 707 0.83 0.09 22.11
C ASP A 707 -0.69 -0.11 22.32
N PRO A 708 -1.56 0.34 21.40
CA PRO A 708 -3.00 0.08 21.49
C PRO A 708 -3.35 -1.42 21.46
N GLY A 709 -2.49 -2.24 20.86
CA GLY A 709 -2.65 -3.71 20.81
C GLY A 709 -2.22 -4.42 22.10
N ASP A 710 -1.49 -3.74 22.99
CA ASP A 710 -1.11 -4.23 24.33
C ASP A 710 -1.17 -3.09 25.37
N PRO A 711 -2.35 -2.53 25.63
CA PRO A 711 -2.49 -1.39 26.54
C PRO A 711 -2.03 -1.71 27.97
N ASN A 712 -1.99 -2.98 28.34
CA ASN A 712 -1.46 -3.47 29.61
C ASN A 712 0.08 -3.52 29.65
N GLY A 713 0.75 -3.34 28.53
CA GLY A 713 2.21 -3.48 28.40
C GLY A 713 2.73 -4.86 28.78
N SER A 714 1.89 -5.89 28.71
CA SER A 714 2.20 -7.24 29.22
C SER A 714 3.40 -7.88 28.53
N THR A 715 3.61 -7.58 27.26
CA THR A 715 4.76 -8.02 26.46
C THR A 715 6.02 -7.23 26.86
N TYR A 716 5.91 -5.92 27.02
CA TYR A 716 7.04 -4.99 27.11
C TYR A 716 7.59 -4.85 28.53
N LEU A 717 6.75 -5.05 29.57
CA LEU A 717 7.21 -5.06 30.96
C LEU A 717 8.19 -6.22 31.24
N ASN A 718 8.07 -7.30 30.49
CA ASN A 718 8.92 -8.48 30.65
C ASN A 718 10.24 -8.39 29.87
N ASP A 719 10.29 -7.61 28.79
CA ASP A 719 11.49 -7.43 27.94
C ASP A 719 12.33 -6.20 28.31
N GLY A 720 11.85 -5.39 29.26
CA GLY A 720 12.57 -4.21 29.79
C GLY A 720 12.32 -2.91 29.07
N ARG A 721 11.40 -2.86 28.10
CA ARG A 721 10.99 -1.65 27.39
C ARG A 721 9.89 -0.86 28.12
N GLY A 722 9.21 -1.47 29.08
CA GLY A 722 8.22 -0.81 29.93
C GLY A 722 8.83 0.03 31.05
N PRO A 723 8.04 0.91 31.70
CA PRO A 723 8.49 1.76 32.78
C PRO A 723 8.84 0.93 34.03
N VAL A 724 9.89 1.34 34.75
CA VAL A 724 10.34 0.70 36.01
C VAL A 724 9.41 1.03 37.16
N ASP A 725 8.87 2.25 37.19
CA ASP A 725 8.00 2.78 38.24
C ASP A 725 6.70 3.35 37.67
N GLY A 726 5.68 3.49 38.51
CA GLY A 726 4.39 4.10 38.10
C GLY A 726 3.33 3.13 37.58
N VAL A 727 3.67 1.87 37.37
CA VAL A 727 2.71 0.82 37.01
C VAL A 727 1.98 0.31 38.24
N VAL A 728 0.65 0.36 38.22
CA VAL A 728 -0.23 -0.16 39.26
C VAL A 728 -1.07 -1.29 38.68
N SER A 729 -0.98 -2.47 39.26
CA SER A 729 -1.84 -3.60 38.85
C SER A 729 -3.20 -3.50 39.54
N ILE A 730 -4.26 -3.53 38.75
CA ILE A 730 -5.66 -3.53 39.21
C ILE A 730 -6.32 -4.76 38.62
N GLY A 731 -6.58 -5.75 39.45
CA GLY A 731 -7.03 -7.06 38.99
C GLY A 731 -5.94 -7.74 38.14
N ASN A 732 -6.26 -8.05 36.87
CA ASN A 732 -5.34 -8.63 35.90
C ASN A 732 -4.73 -7.56 34.94
N SER A 733 -5.02 -6.29 35.15
CA SER A 733 -4.59 -5.20 34.26
C SER A 733 -3.51 -4.35 34.92
N ASN A 734 -2.59 -3.85 34.11
CA ASN A 734 -1.58 -2.87 34.51
C ASN A 734 -2.01 -1.48 34.04
N VAL A 735 -2.01 -0.52 34.95
CA VAL A 735 -2.35 0.88 34.69
C VAL A 735 -1.13 1.73 35.01
N TYR A 736 -0.76 2.65 34.15
CA TYR A 736 0.32 3.60 34.40
C TYR A 736 -0.23 4.91 34.95
N LEU A 737 0.29 5.32 36.11
CA LEU A 737 -0.07 6.56 36.81
C LEU A 737 1.14 7.50 36.97
N GLY A 738 2.23 7.27 36.24
CA GLY A 738 3.43 8.07 36.26
C GLY A 738 3.27 9.43 35.53
N PRO A 739 4.25 10.32 35.65
CA PRO A 739 4.21 11.67 35.08
C PRO A 739 4.40 11.74 33.56
N ASP A 740 5.05 10.74 32.97
CA ASP A 740 5.42 10.72 31.55
C ASP A 740 4.38 9.95 30.73
N CYS A 741 3.12 10.38 30.78
CA CYS A 741 2.02 9.72 30.09
C CYS A 741 1.88 10.29 28.68
N PRO A 742 2.07 9.48 27.61
CA PRO A 742 1.93 9.94 26.22
C PRO A 742 0.52 10.39 25.88
N SER A 743 -0.49 9.74 26.46
CA SER A 743 -1.91 10.04 26.24
C SER A 743 -2.66 9.88 27.55
N THR A 744 -3.26 10.93 28.07
CA THR A 744 -4.02 10.89 29.33
C THR A 744 -5.51 10.75 29.08
N ILE A 745 -6.13 9.75 29.70
CA ILE A 745 -7.58 9.54 29.67
C ILE A 745 -8.13 9.36 31.10
N PRO A 746 -9.41 9.65 31.36
CA PRO A 746 -10.04 9.28 32.62
C PRO A 746 -10.18 7.76 32.71
N ILE A 747 -9.73 7.18 33.81
CA ILE A 747 -9.87 5.75 34.08
C ILE A 747 -11.11 5.52 34.94
N PRO A 748 -12.21 4.96 34.41
CA PRO A 748 -13.47 4.78 35.14
C PRO A 748 -13.31 3.92 36.39
N GLU A 749 -12.45 2.91 36.37
CA GLU A 749 -12.16 1.97 37.48
C GLU A 749 -11.51 2.68 38.69
N LEU A 750 -10.87 3.82 38.46
CA LEU A 750 -10.28 4.68 39.47
C LEU A 750 -11.18 5.88 39.81
N GLY A 751 -12.46 5.85 39.43
CA GLY A 751 -13.39 6.94 39.68
C GLY A 751 -13.16 8.16 38.78
N GLY A 752 -12.63 7.98 37.58
CA GLY A 752 -12.35 9.02 36.60
C GLY A 752 -11.07 9.82 36.85
N ILE A 753 -10.13 9.28 37.64
CA ILE A 753 -8.80 9.88 37.80
C ILE A 753 -8.05 9.80 36.45
N PRO A 754 -7.40 10.88 35.99
CA PRO A 754 -6.59 10.84 34.80
C PRO A 754 -5.46 9.80 34.91
N GLY A 755 -5.32 8.95 33.91
CA GLY A 755 -4.26 7.97 33.77
C GLY A 755 -3.88 7.78 32.32
N CYS A 756 -2.89 6.98 32.01
CA CYS A 756 -2.46 6.71 30.64
C CYS A 756 -3.46 5.84 29.88
N ALA A 757 -3.60 6.12 28.59
CA ALA A 757 -4.34 5.30 27.63
C ALA A 757 -3.71 3.89 27.42
N GLY A 758 -2.54 3.65 27.97
CA GLY A 758 -1.82 2.39 28.00
C GLY A 758 -0.51 2.56 28.77
N VAL A 759 0.15 1.43 29.05
CA VAL A 759 1.50 1.45 29.66
C VAL A 759 2.49 2.02 28.65
N PRO A 760 3.22 3.11 28.95
CA PRO A 760 4.19 3.66 28.02
C PRO A 760 5.39 2.72 27.83
N ILE A 761 5.85 2.61 26.61
CA ILE A 761 6.97 1.76 26.21
C ILE A 761 8.01 2.55 25.46
N ASN A 762 9.27 2.24 25.65
CA ASN A 762 10.38 2.82 24.92
C ASN A 762 10.60 2.05 23.61
N LEU A 763 10.49 2.75 22.48
CA LEU A 763 10.70 2.21 21.13
C LEU A 763 12.08 2.54 20.55
N SER A 764 12.96 3.25 21.30
CA SER A 764 14.29 3.66 20.81
C SER A 764 15.10 2.45 20.35
N GLY A 765 15.64 2.52 19.13
CA GLY A 765 16.39 1.44 18.49
C GLY A 765 15.53 0.34 17.86
N ASN A 766 14.20 0.47 17.86
CA ASN A 766 13.33 -0.45 17.12
C ASN A 766 13.50 -0.25 15.62
N GLN A 767 13.35 -1.33 14.87
CA GLN A 767 13.32 -1.31 13.40
C GLN A 767 12.06 -0.60 12.90
N ILE A 768 12.20 0.19 11.82
CA ILE A 768 11.06 0.77 11.11
C ILE A 768 10.25 -0.35 10.42
N PRO A 769 8.91 -0.28 10.39
CA PRO A 769 8.08 -1.26 9.68
C PRO A 769 8.39 -1.33 8.18
N GLY A 770 8.25 -2.54 7.60
CA GLY A 770 8.47 -2.73 6.18
C GLY A 770 9.92 -2.56 5.72
N ALA A 771 10.90 -2.85 6.58
CA ALA A 771 12.33 -2.67 6.33
C ALA A 771 13.14 -3.96 6.61
N PRO A 772 13.06 -5.01 5.77
CA PRO A 772 13.88 -6.20 5.92
C PRO A 772 15.38 -5.85 5.84
N GLU A 773 16.21 -6.44 6.74
CA GLU A 773 17.64 -6.12 6.79
C GLU A 773 18.38 -6.51 5.52
N PHE A 774 18.02 -7.63 4.91
CA PHE A 774 18.61 -8.09 3.65
C PHE A 774 17.53 -8.51 2.65
N SER A 775 17.79 -8.22 1.37
CA SER A 775 17.04 -8.78 0.25
C SER A 775 17.96 -9.11 -0.92
N ILE A 776 17.63 -10.16 -1.66
CA ILE A 776 18.41 -10.65 -2.80
C ILE A 776 17.46 -11.09 -3.90
N ASN A 777 17.69 -10.61 -5.13
CA ASN A 777 17.10 -11.15 -6.35
C ASN A 777 18.21 -11.71 -7.23
N LEU A 778 18.02 -12.91 -7.78
CA LEU A 778 18.95 -13.56 -8.69
C LEU A 778 18.20 -14.07 -9.92
N GLY A 779 18.62 -13.66 -11.11
CA GLY A 779 18.06 -14.10 -12.37
C GLY A 779 19.09 -14.75 -13.29
N ALA A 780 18.64 -15.69 -14.11
CA ALA A 780 19.41 -16.25 -15.20
C ALA A 780 18.53 -16.49 -16.42
N SER A 781 18.97 -16.05 -17.59
CA SER A 781 18.29 -16.27 -18.86
C SER A 781 19.24 -16.87 -19.90
N TYR A 782 18.84 -17.96 -20.53
CA TYR A 782 19.61 -18.64 -21.58
C TYR A 782 18.81 -18.76 -22.87
N ASN A 783 19.35 -18.20 -23.95
CA ASN A 783 18.76 -18.23 -25.29
C ASN A 783 19.44 -19.25 -26.19
N MET A 784 18.81 -20.38 -26.44
CA MET A 784 19.30 -21.46 -27.28
C MET A 784 18.79 -21.32 -28.72
N ARG A 785 19.71 -21.18 -29.69
CA ARG A 785 19.37 -21.19 -31.12
C ARG A 785 19.09 -22.60 -31.61
N LEU A 786 17.93 -22.84 -32.20
CA LEU A 786 17.48 -24.11 -32.71
C LEU A 786 17.64 -24.22 -34.24
N GLY A 787 18.63 -23.56 -34.79
CA GLY A 787 18.90 -23.48 -36.23
C GLY A 787 17.74 -22.79 -36.97
N SER A 788 17.23 -23.37 -38.03
CA SER A 788 16.13 -22.80 -38.82
C SER A 788 14.75 -22.86 -38.14
N MET A 789 14.64 -23.52 -37.00
CA MET A 789 13.36 -23.56 -36.26
C MET A 789 13.13 -22.28 -35.45
N GLY A 790 14.17 -21.55 -35.08
CA GLY A 790 14.06 -20.34 -34.23
C GLY A 790 14.96 -20.40 -33.01
N SER A 791 14.49 -19.83 -31.91
CA SER A 791 15.18 -19.81 -30.61
C SER A 791 14.26 -20.28 -29.48
N LEU A 792 14.89 -20.84 -28.43
CA LEU A 792 14.26 -21.19 -27.17
C LEU A 792 14.97 -20.44 -26.04
N ARG A 793 14.26 -19.53 -25.37
CA ARG A 793 14.76 -18.80 -24.20
C ARG A 793 14.18 -19.43 -22.94
N ALA A 794 15.06 -19.80 -22.00
CA ALA A 794 14.69 -20.24 -20.66
C ALA A 794 15.13 -19.22 -19.64
N GLY A 795 14.25 -18.76 -18.79
CA GLY A 795 14.48 -17.81 -17.69
C GLY A 795 14.13 -18.42 -16.34
N VAL A 796 14.88 -18.06 -15.32
CA VAL A 796 14.57 -18.34 -13.91
C VAL A 796 14.91 -17.12 -13.08
N ASN A 797 14.06 -16.81 -12.12
CA ASN A 797 14.23 -15.75 -11.15
C ASN A 797 14.01 -16.29 -9.74
N TYR A 798 14.88 -15.93 -8.80
CA TYR A 798 14.81 -16.24 -7.39
C TYR A 798 14.87 -14.96 -6.57
N TYR A 799 13.91 -14.77 -5.67
CA TYR A 799 13.88 -13.69 -4.70
C TYR A 799 13.91 -14.27 -3.29
N TRP A 800 14.62 -13.59 -2.38
CA TRP A 800 14.60 -13.86 -0.95
C TRP A 800 14.74 -12.55 -0.17
N GLN A 801 14.02 -12.45 0.95
CA GLN A 801 14.19 -11.37 1.93
C GLN A 801 14.22 -11.89 3.36
N ASP A 802 14.90 -11.14 4.22
CA ASP A 802 14.92 -11.38 5.66
C ASP A 802 13.59 -11.00 6.30
N LYS A 803 13.38 -11.42 7.54
CA LYS A 803 12.25 -11.04 8.35
C LYS A 803 12.22 -9.54 8.63
N TYR A 804 11.04 -9.02 8.91
CA TYR A 804 10.83 -7.62 9.27
C TYR A 804 9.61 -7.48 10.19
N TYR A 805 9.28 -6.25 10.60
CA TYR A 805 8.11 -5.97 11.44
C TYR A 805 7.06 -5.16 10.69
N SER A 806 5.78 -5.41 10.99
CA SER A 806 4.64 -4.67 10.41
C SER A 806 4.29 -3.40 11.19
N ARG A 807 4.72 -3.29 12.46
CA ARG A 807 4.47 -2.11 13.31
C ARG A 807 5.75 -1.69 14.05
N VAL A 808 5.80 -0.41 14.44
CA VAL A 808 6.93 0.21 15.16
C VAL A 808 7.22 -0.43 16.53
N PHE A 809 6.29 -1.18 17.07
CA PHE A 809 6.39 -1.80 18.39
C PHE A 809 7.34 -3.01 18.42
N ASN A 810 7.61 -3.62 17.27
CA ASN A 810 8.49 -4.77 17.11
C ASN A 810 8.18 -5.89 18.13
N SER A 811 6.91 -6.19 18.36
CA SER A 811 6.48 -7.30 19.20
C SER A 811 6.51 -8.64 18.43
N ALA A 812 6.33 -9.74 19.13
CA ALA A 812 6.31 -11.05 18.49
C ALA A 812 5.17 -11.20 17.47
N VAL A 813 4.04 -10.54 17.71
CA VAL A 813 2.88 -10.56 16.78
C VAL A 813 3.02 -9.61 15.61
N ASP A 814 4.03 -8.75 15.61
CA ASP A 814 4.33 -7.82 14.52
C ASP A 814 5.36 -8.39 13.53
N GLN A 815 6.04 -9.48 13.89
CA GLN A 815 7.08 -10.07 13.05
C GLN A 815 6.46 -10.78 11.85
N ILE A 816 7.00 -10.50 10.68
CA ILE A 816 6.81 -11.24 9.44
C ILE A 816 8.11 -12.00 9.18
N ASP A 817 8.02 -13.31 8.99
CA ASP A 817 9.18 -14.17 8.80
C ASP A 817 9.84 -13.99 7.44
N GLU A 818 11.07 -14.49 7.29
CA GLU A 818 11.75 -14.53 5.99
C GLU A 818 10.97 -15.38 4.98
N TRP A 819 11.03 -14.98 3.72
CA TRP A 819 10.37 -15.71 2.63
C TRP A 819 11.14 -15.64 1.32
N ASP A 820 10.86 -16.60 0.44
CA ASP A 820 11.48 -16.67 -0.88
C ASP A 820 10.48 -17.12 -1.95
N VAL A 821 10.79 -16.80 -3.21
CA VAL A 821 9.95 -17.18 -4.34
C VAL A 821 10.78 -17.50 -5.57
N TRP A 822 10.35 -18.54 -6.30
CA TRP A 822 10.92 -18.96 -7.58
C TRP A 822 9.94 -18.75 -8.71
N ASN A 823 10.39 -18.06 -9.77
CA ASN A 823 9.63 -17.85 -11.01
C ASN A 823 10.43 -18.38 -12.19
N ALA A 824 9.76 -18.89 -13.22
CA ALA A 824 10.44 -19.36 -14.42
C ALA A 824 9.62 -19.15 -15.69
N THR A 825 10.34 -18.97 -16.83
CA THR A 825 9.76 -18.82 -18.17
C THR A 825 10.46 -19.72 -19.18
N LEU A 826 9.73 -20.14 -20.21
CA LEU A 826 10.28 -20.88 -21.36
C LEU A 826 9.60 -20.39 -22.63
N ARG A 827 10.27 -19.53 -23.42
CA ARG A 827 9.74 -18.89 -24.64
C ARG A 827 10.35 -19.49 -25.89
N PHE A 828 9.50 -19.95 -26.79
CA PHE A 828 9.89 -20.33 -28.15
C PHE A 828 9.49 -19.23 -29.14
N THR A 829 10.47 -18.75 -29.92
CA THR A 829 10.29 -17.77 -31.00
C THR A 829 10.77 -18.38 -32.30
N PRO A 830 9.93 -18.55 -33.35
CA PRO A 830 10.33 -19.09 -34.60
C PRO A 830 11.29 -18.15 -35.36
N GLN A 831 12.12 -18.69 -36.25
CA GLN A 831 13.01 -17.88 -37.05
C GLN A 831 12.30 -17.02 -38.10
N GLU A 832 11.19 -17.55 -38.65
CA GLU A 832 10.30 -16.83 -39.54
C GLU A 832 8.91 -16.78 -38.91
N GLY A 833 8.34 -15.62 -38.86
CA GLY A 833 7.05 -15.34 -38.20
C GLY A 833 7.16 -14.36 -37.03
N ASN A 834 6.11 -13.60 -36.83
CA ASN A 834 6.04 -12.54 -35.85
C ASN A 834 5.23 -13.02 -34.64
N TRP A 835 5.57 -14.20 -34.10
CA TRP A 835 4.85 -14.78 -32.96
C TRP A 835 5.80 -15.51 -32.02
N TYR A 836 5.39 -15.64 -30.76
CA TYR A 836 6.04 -16.56 -29.83
C TYR A 836 5.01 -17.31 -28.99
N VAL A 837 5.48 -18.41 -28.38
CA VAL A 837 4.76 -19.14 -27.33
C VAL A 837 5.63 -19.17 -26.11
N GLU A 838 5.06 -18.85 -24.95
CA GLU A 838 5.76 -18.87 -23.67
C GLU A 838 5.00 -19.73 -22.65
N LEU A 839 5.72 -20.59 -21.96
CA LEU A 839 5.27 -21.21 -20.73
C LEU A 839 5.85 -20.42 -19.55
N TRP A 840 5.02 -20.13 -18.60
CA TRP A 840 5.44 -19.40 -17.41
C TRP A 840 4.94 -20.06 -16.13
N GLY A 841 5.62 -19.78 -15.01
CA GLY A 841 5.19 -20.17 -13.67
C GLY A 841 5.74 -19.23 -12.61
N ARG A 842 4.87 -18.85 -11.69
CA ARG A 842 5.15 -17.99 -10.52
C ARG A 842 4.95 -18.80 -9.25
N ASN A 843 5.68 -18.45 -8.20
CA ASN A 843 5.68 -19.16 -6.91
C ASN A 843 5.74 -20.68 -7.11
N LEU A 844 6.80 -21.15 -7.80
CA LEU A 844 6.93 -22.56 -8.17
C LEU A 844 7.05 -23.50 -6.98
N SER A 845 7.53 -23.02 -5.83
CA SER A 845 7.57 -23.74 -4.56
C SER A 845 6.17 -23.97 -3.98
N ASP A 846 5.19 -23.13 -4.30
CA ASP A 846 3.80 -23.18 -3.80
C ASP A 846 3.71 -22.95 -2.28
N ASP A 847 4.49 -21.99 -1.80
CA ASP A 847 4.53 -21.63 -0.38
C ASP A 847 3.58 -20.48 -0.08
N ASP A 848 2.83 -20.59 1.03
CA ASP A 848 1.86 -19.59 1.50
C ASP A 848 2.53 -18.64 2.51
N TYR A 849 3.49 -17.84 2.03
CA TYR A 849 4.16 -16.86 2.87
C TYR A 849 3.29 -15.65 3.17
N VAL A 850 3.40 -15.15 4.41
CA VAL A 850 2.84 -13.86 4.81
C VAL A 850 3.75 -12.75 4.30
N THR A 851 3.23 -11.90 3.42
CA THR A 851 3.96 -10.77 2.82
C THR A 851 3.58 -9.42 3.43
N GLY A 852 2.64 -9.41 4.36
CA GLY A 852 2.20 -8.24 5.10
C GLY A 852 1.17 -8.60 6.13
N GLN A 853 0.92 -7.72 7.09
CA GLN A 853 -0.13 -7.92 8.08
C GLN A 853 -0.60 -6.60 8.67
N TYR A 854 -1.84 -6.60 9.14
CA TYR A 854 -2.47 -5.50 9.84
C TYR A 854 -3.11 -6.00 11.13
N ARG A 855 -2.72 -5.43 12.28
CA ARG A 855 -3.34 -5.71 13.56
C ARG A 855 -4.52 -4.76 13.78
N VAL A 856 -5.73 -5.32 13.89
CA VAL A 856 -6.92 -4.54 14.22
C VAL A 856 -6.84 -3.97 15.64
N ASP A 857 -7.61 -2.95 15.92
CA ASP A 857 -7.60 -2.28 17.22
C ASP A 857 -8.20 -3.14 18.37
N ALA A 858 -8.02 -2.66 19.62
CA ALA A 858 -8.52 -3.33 20.79
C ALA A 858 -10.05 -3.46 20.83
N ASN A 859 -10.79 -2.52 20.23
CA ASN A 859 -12.26 -2.57 20.18
C ASN A 859 -12.76 -3.68 19.24
N SER A 860 -11.95 -4.01 18.23
CA SER A 860 -12.21 -5.12 17.29
C SER A 860 -11.57 -6.44 17.75
N GLY A 861 -10.97 -6.45 18.95
CA GLY A 861 -10.44 -7.66 19.57
C GLY A 861 -8.99 -7.97 19.30
N ASN A 862 -8.18 -7.06 18.73
CA ASN A 862 -6.74 -7.24 18.46
C ASN A 862 -6.37 -8.43 17.56
N GLY A 863 -7.25 -8.88 16.67
CA GLY A 863 -6.91 -9.87 15.64
C GLY A 863 -5.83 -9.33 14.68
N THR A 864 -5.13 -10.20 13.99
CA THR A 864 -4.12 -9.83 12.99
C THR A 864 -4.53 -10.36 11.63
N ASN A 865 -4.88 -9.46 10.71
CA ASN A 865 -5.19 -9.78 9.32
C ASN A 865 -3.87 -9.96 8.57
N GLN A 866 -3.71 -11.09 7.90
CA GLN A 866 -2.50 -11.45 7.15
C GLN A 866 -2.77 -11.34 5.64
N PHE A 867 -1.75 -10.94 4.89
CA PHE A 867 -1.75 -10.86 3.44
C PHE A 867 -0.76 -11.88 2.91
N LEU A 868 -1.25 -12.84 2.12
CA LEU A 868 -0.43 -13.93 1.62
C LEU A 868 0.16 -13.60 0.24
N LEU A 869 1.33 -14.17 -0.03
CA LEU A 869 1.88 -14.27 -1.38
C LEU A 869 0.88 -15.04 -2.26
N ASP A 870 0.69 -14.62 -3.52
CA ASP A 870 -0.18 -15.35 -4.45
C ASP A 870 0.30 -16.82 -4.56
N PRO A 871 -0.61 -17.81 -4.69
CA PRO A 871 -0.25 -19.21 -4.77
C PRO A 871 0.50 -19.51 -6.08
N ARG A 872 0.96 -20.74 -6.26
CA ARG A 872 1.58 -21.14 -7.51
C ARG A 872 0.60 -20.97 -8.70
N THR A 873 0.97 -20.05 -9.60
CA THR A 873 0.29 -19.86 -10.88
C THR A 873 1.20 -20.30 -12.03
N TYR A 874 0.62 -20.88 -13.06
CA TYR A 874 1.34 -21.28 -14.27
C TYR A 874 0.41 -21.23 -15.47
N GLY A 875 1.00 -21.02 -16.64
CA GLY A 875 0.21 -20.90 -17.84
C GLY A 875 1.03 -20.88 -19.13
N ILE A 876 0.30 -20.54 -20.19
CA ILE A 876 0.82 -20.38 -21.53
C ILE A 876 0.41 -19.03 -22.11
N THR A 877 1.35 -18.35 -22.75
CA THR A 877 1.13 -17.10 -23.47
C THR A 877 1.35 -17.30 -24.96
N LEU A 878 0.46 -16.76 -25.77
CA LEU A 878 0.54 -16.70 -27.23
C LEU A 878 0.60 -15.24 -27.66
N ASP A 879 1.62 -14.85 -28.38
CA ASP A 879 1.83 -13.47 -28.84
C ASP A 879 1.99 -13.44 -30.36
N TYR A 880 1.34 -12.46 -31.00
CA TYR A 880 1.45 -12.21 -32.42
C TYR A 880 1.58 -10.72 -32.71
N GLN A 881 2.62 -10.36 -33.48
CA GLN A 881 2.91 -8.99 -33.91
C GLN A 881 2.73 -8.83 -35.42
N PHE A 882 2.29 -7.69 -35.89
CA PHE A 882 2.10 -7.42 -37.33
C PHE A 882 2.41 -5.99 -37.73
#